data_e99d3e391f791d8bfad5cb31e3a2ff23
#
_entry.id   e99d3e391f791d8bfad5cb31e3a2ff23
#
_cell.length_a   1.000
_cell.length_b   1.000
_cell.length_c   1.000
_cell.angle_alpha   90.00
_cell.angle_beta   90.00
_cell.angle_gamma   90.00
#
_symmetry.space_group_name_H-M   'P 1'
#
loop_
_entity.id
_entity.type
_entity.pdbx_description
1 polymer ?
#
loop_
_entity_poly.entity_id
_entity_poly.type
_entity_poly.pdbx_seq_one_letter_code
_entity_poly.pdbx_strand_id
1 'polypeptide(L)'
;MGHSIDFFKDEIRNGFYIPTAIKQAWAADLDVLAEIDRICEKHDIKYFADWGTFLGAVRHGGYVPWDDDLDICMLRDDYERFRRVADKELPEHFVIHDFERKENHWLFLSRVVNNSKMCFDLKYLDTHNNFPWLAGVDIFVKDYLFADDDKELRRDKDVINIIAIADGIREGSINKQQASAHLNEIKRRYHVSLPGMYRTRDIAVALYKLAEQQMAKVRPSETDRVGQVFPWVLKNGINAAERKEFYESLIRLPFEDTTIPVPAAYNVVLASRYGNYNEIHKVWDGHDYPYFEGQKEDMEKLSGEKFPGFVFDPMMLNRPAIDDAGSLKSISAGCLAELKALLQDAENILHGGTLDELTQAVADSQQLAAEYGTLVEQVKGEDRDCAKKIVEALQNYCDALWEEYQAVNTGKEADSLPESRNALEFVGKAIKEQIVERREILFLPTGPDEWNALKRYYESSCNANTDVFVVPMPIMKKSFMGEISMSDGEIEDSIHLDRYPEGIVYNDWKTYDPALHCPDVVYTENPYDGANPCLTVPPDFYAENLRKHAGKIIYVPIGDTAEFGEEDVNDQYNLKHYVAAPGVIYADEIHVQSENIKEQYIRALSTFAGEDTESVWREKIIAGRSASESEQARDIKKKIIYCVGANELKERRSVFSDAVSERIDVLKDTSEDLTVSVMLYPGSRDEWRTVDEELSDEIFSTVDKVVSDKDMELITLDHVSADKVALDYDAYYGSPSPLVPAFVIRGKPVMLANYGI
;
A
#
# COMPACT_ATOMS: atom_id res chain seq x y z
N MET A 1 8.35 -12.16 11.18
CA MET A 1 7.86 -12.77 9.90
C MET A 1 8.29 -11.86 8.77
N GLY A 2 8.65 -12.39 7.58
CA GLY A 2 8.99 -11.51 6.46
C GLY A 2 7.69 -11.09 5.75
N HIS A 3 7.35 -9.82 5.78
CA HIS A 3 6.26 -9.25 5.00
C HIS A 3 6.57 -9.34 3.50
N SER A 4 5.53 -9.53 2.67
CA SER A 4 5.69 -9.54 1.21
C SER A 4 6.16 -8.17 0.70
N ILE A 5 6.76 -8.13 -0.48
CA ILE A 5 7.17 -6.86 -1.07
C ILE A 5 5.97 -5.96 -1.36
N ASP A 6 4.84 -6.54 -1.73
CA ASP A 6 3.60 -5.82 -2.02
C ASP A 6 3.04 -5.12 -0.78
N PHE A 7 3.30 -5.64 0.43
CA PHE A 7 2.91 -4.98 1.68
C PHE A 7 3.47 -3.56 1.78
N PHE A 8 4.69 -3.32 1.30
CA PHE A 8 5.37 -2.02 1.44
C PHE A 8 5.05 -1.03 0.34
N LYS A 9 4.27 -1.42 -0.69
CA LYS A 9 3.84 -0.47 -1.72
C LYS A 9 2.92 0.59 -1.14
N ASP A 10 3.03 1.79 -1.66
CA ASP A 10 2.08 2.85 -1.37
C ASP A 10 0.68 2.44 -1.80
N GLU A 11 -0.33 2.83 -1.06
CA GLU A 11 -1.72 2.57 -1.42
C GLU A 11 -2.64 3.74 -1.06
N ILE A 12 -3.82 3.76 -1.67
CA ILE A 12 -4.92 4.63 -1.26
C ILE A 12 -6.03 3.75 -0.70
N ARG A 13 -6.28 3.89 0.61
CA ARG A 13 -7.35 3.16 1.29
C ARG A 13 -8.36 4.16 1.83
N ASN A 14 -9.61 4.05 1.40
CA ASN A 14 -10.67 4.96 1.82
C ASN A 14 -10.38 6.43 1.49
N GLY A 15 -9.75 6.71 0.35
CA GLY A 15 -9.35 8.05 -0.07
C GLY A 15 -8.17 8.64 0.71
N PHE A 16 -7.54 7.87 1.60
CA PHE A 16 -6.36 8.28 2.35
C PHE A 16 -5.11 7.60 1.79
N TYR A 17 -4.09 8.38 1.51
CA TYR A 17 -2.82 7.89 0.98
C TYR A 17 -1.95 7.33 2.11
N ILE A 18 -1.45 6.12 1.93
CA ILE A 18 -0.61 5.41 2.89
C ILE A 18 0.76 5.17 2.23
N PRO A 19 1.80 5.96 2.58
CA PRO A 19 3.13 5.79 2.01
C PRO A 19 3.89 4.62 2.63
N THR A 20 4.90 4.14 1.93
CA THR A 20 5.84 3.10 2.39
C THR A 20 6.35 3.34 3.82
N ALA A 21 6.60 4.60 4.21
CA ALA A 21 7.10 4.92 5.56
C ALA A 21 6.10 4.50 6.66
N ILE A 22 4.82 4.66 6.44
CA ILE A 22 3.76 4.19 7.36
C ILE A 22 3.66 2.66 7.32
N LYS A 23 3.76 2.06 6.14
CA LYS A 23 3.80 0.60 6.00
C LYS A 23 4.97 -0.04 6.77
N GLN A 24 6.12 0.63 6.81
CA GLN A 24 7.25 0.18 7.63
C GLN A 24 6.95 0.23 9.14
N ALA A 25 6.24 1.26 9.60
CA ALA A 25 5.80 1.35 11.00
C ALA A 25 4.81 0.22 11.32
N TRP A 26 3.81 0.02 10.46
CA TRP A 26 2.86 -1.10 10.61
C TRP A 26 3.56 -2.46 10.63
N ALA A 27 4.54 -2.69 9.74
CA ALA A 27 5.32 -3.93 9.73
C ALA A 27 6.07 -4.14 11.06
N ALA A 28 6.64 -3.08 11.62
CA ALA A 28 7.35 -3.16 12.89
C ALA A 28 6.41 -3.46 14.07
N ASP A 29 5.20 -2.91 14.09
CA ASP A 29 4.18 -3.22 15.09
C ASP A 29 3.64 -4.64 14.93
N LEU A 30 3.42 -5.10 13.69
CA LEU A 30 3.01 -6.47 13.39
C LEU A 30 4.06 -7.51 13.80
N ASP A 31 5.35 -7.20 13.66
CA ASP A 31 6.43 -8.05 14.18
C ASP A 31 6.38 -8.17 15.72
N VAL A 32 6.04 -7.07 16.43
CA VAL A 32 5.81 -7.12 17.87
C VAL A 32 4.57 -7.93 18.22
N LEU A 33 3.47 -7.73 17.49
CA LEU A 33 2.24 -8.51 17.68
C LEU A 33 2.48 -10.01 17.48
N ALA A 34 3.26 -10.39 16.47
CA ALA A 34 3.58 -11.80 16.21
C ALA A 34 4.28 -12.49 17.39
N GLU A 35 5.19 -11.78 18.08
CA GLU A 35 5.83 -12.30 19.28
C GLU A 35 4.86 -12.40 20.47
N ILE A 36 3.95 -11.44 20.62
CA ILE A 36 2.89 -11.49 21.64
C ILE A 36 1.96 -12.68 21.35
N ASP A 37 1.53 -12.84 20.11
CA ASP A 37 0.64 -13.92 19.67
C ASP A 37 1.27 -15.30 19.93
N ARG A 38 2.53 -15.48 19.55
CA ARG A 38 3.31 -16.69 19.82
C ARG A 38 3.36 -17.05 21.30
N ILE A 39 3.56 -16.05 22.17
CA ILE A 39 3.59 -16.26 23.62
C ILE A 39 2.20 -16.62 24.15
N CYS A 40 1.19 -15.90 23.69
CA CYS A 40 -0.19 -16.11 24.11
C CYS A 40 -0.69 -17.51 23.70
N GLU A 41 -0.43 -17.93 22.47
CA GLU A 41 -0.75 -19.28 21.99
C GLU A 41 -0.04 -20.36 22.83
N LYS A 42 1.26 -20.23 23.02
CA LYS A 42 2.07 -21.19 23.80
C LYS A 42 1.57 -21.39 25.23
N HIS A 43 1.06 -20.34 25.85
CA HIS A 43 0.65 -20.34 27.26
C HIS A 43 -0.87 -20.35 27.48
N ASP A 44 -1.66 -20.53 26.43
CA ASP A 44 -3.13 -20.48 26.46
C ASP A 44 -3.65 -19.19 27.13
N ILE A 45 -3.11 -18.04 26.70
CA ILE A 45 -3.46 -16.70 27.16
C ILE A 45 -4.35 -16.06 26.10
N LYS A 46 -5.51 -15.56 26.48
CA LYS A 46 -6.41 -14.88 25.56
C LYS A 46 -6.09 -13.38 25.51
N TYR A 47 -5.97 -12.87 24.29
CA TYR A 47 -5.93 -11.44 24.02
C TYR A 47 -6.84 -11.14 22.83
N PHE A 48 -7.19 -9.91 22.61
CA PHE A 48 -8.02 -9.46 21.49
C PHE A 48 -7.69 -8.01 21.13
N ALA A 49 -7.93 -7.63 19.88
CA ALA A 49 -7.78 -6.26 19.42
C ALA A 49 -8.67 -5.30 20.22
N ASP A 50 -8.20 -4.08 20.45
CA ASP A 50 -8.98 -3.03 21.12
C ASP A 50 -8.90 -1.72 20.35
N TRP A 51 -9.68 -0.72 20.72
CA TRP A 51 -9.72 0.64 20.18
C TRP A 51 -9.69 0.70 18.64
N GLY A 52 -8.77 1.50 18.07
CA GLY A 52 -8.57 1.67 16.62
C GLY A 52 -8.25 0.37 15.90
N THR A 53 -7.42 -0.46 16.50
CA THR A 53 -7.06 -1.79 15.98
C THR A 53 -8.27 -2.71 15.84
N PHE A 54 -9.15 -2.73 16.85
CA PHE A 54 -10.38 -3.53 16.79
C PHE A 54 -11.33 -3.04 15.69
N LEU A 55 -11.52 -1.72 15.63
CA LEU A 55 -12.32 -1.09 14.57
C LEU A 55 -11.74 -1.38 13.19
N GLY A 56 -10.42 -1.29 13.06
CA GLY A 56 -9.67 -1.59 11.85
C GLY A 56 -9.84 -3.04 11.39
N ALA A 57 -9.65 -4.00 12.30
CA ALA A 57 -9.82 -5.42 12.00
C ALA A 57 -11.21 -5.75 11.42
N VAL A 58 -12.27 -5.16 12.01
CA VAL A 58 -13.65 -5.44 11.58
C VAL A 58 -14.04 -4.67 10.32
N ARG A 59 -13.60 -3.41 10.20
CA ARG A 59 -14.07 -2.50 9.15
C ARG A 59 -13.15 -2.45 7.93
N HIS A 60 -11.84 -2.59 8.12
CA HIS A 60 -10.83 -2.40 7.08
C HIS A 60 -10.06 -3.68 6.76
N GLY A 61 -10.12 -4.71 7.60
CA GLY A 61 -9.27 -5.89 7.48
C GLY A 61 -7.79 -5.61 7.76
N GLY A 62 -7.51 -4.52 8.50
CA GLY A 62 -6.17 -4.03 8.82
C GLY A 62 -6.25 -2.76 9.65
N TYR A 63 -5.22 -1.94 9.61
CA TYR A 63 -5.24 -0.63 10.26
C TYR A 63 -6.35 0.27 9.71
N VAL A 64 -6.89 1.13 10.56
CA VAL A 64 -7.61 2.30 10.08
C VAL A 64 -6.63 3.13 9.25
N PRO A 65 -6.96 3.57 8.01
CA PRO A 65 -5.96 4.14 7.10
C PRO A 65 -5.16 5.33 7.65
N TRP A 66 -5.76 6.10 8.55
CA TRP A 66 -5.15 7.27 9.20
C TRP A 66 -4.68 6.99 10.62
N ASP A 67 -4.39 5.73 10.94
CA ASP A 67 -3.93 5.24 12.23
C ASP A 67 -2.61 4.47 12.08
N ASP A 68 -1.74 4.53 13.06
CA ASP A 68 -0.41 3.92 12.97
C ASP A 68 0.03 3.19 14.25
N ASP A 69 -0.84 3.08 15.25
CA ASP A 69 -0.59 2.31 16.46
C ASP A 69 -1.38 0.99 16.51
N LEU A 70 -0.97 0.10 17.38
CA LEU A 70 -1.58 -1.21 17.56
C LEU A 70 -1.94 -1.47 19.03
N ASP A 71 -3.26 -1.55 19.25
CA ASP A 71 -3.84 -1.74 20.55
C ASP A 71 -4.44 -3.13 20.71
N ILE A 72 -4.06 -3.83 21.76
CA ILE A 72 -4.71 -5.08 22.18
C ILE A 72 -5.20 -4.98 23.62
N CYS A 73 -6.06 -5.87 24.00
CA CYS A 73 -6.59 -5.97 25.35
C CYS A 73 -6.58 -7.40 25.86
N MET A 74 -6.44 -7.54 27.18
CA MET A 74 -6.58 -8.81 27.90
C MET A 74 -7.53 -8.64 29.07
N LEU A 75 -8.22 -9.70 29.47
CA LEU A 75 -8.85 -9.75 30.77
C LEU A 75 -7.76 -9.81 31.86
N ARG A 76 -8.03 -9.28 33.06
CA ARG A 76 -7.05 -9.13 34.15
C ARG A 76 -6.26 -10.40 34.46
N ASP A 77 -6.87 -11.55 34.48
CA ASP A 77 -6.20 -12.82 34.79
C ASP A 77 -5.27 -13.28 33.68
N ASP A 78 -5.64 -13.11 32.42
CA ASP A 78 -4.76 -13.36 31.26
C ASP A 78 -3.61 -12.35 31.21
N TYR A 79 -3.88 -11.07 31.47
CA TYR A 79 -2.86 -10.03 31.54
C TYR A 79 -1.79 -10.34 32.60
N GLU A 80 -2.21 -10.78 33.81
CA GLU A 80 -1.28 -11.18 34.85
C GLU A 80 -0.51 -12.46 34.53
N ARG A 81 -1.10 -13.37 33.74
CA ARG A 81 -0.40 -14.55 33.21
C ARG A 81 0.64 -14.13 32.15
N PHE A 82 0.30 -13.25 31.21
CA PHE A 82 1.20 -12.72 30.21
C PHE A 82 2.42 -12.05 30.86
N ARG A 83 2.21 -11.10 31.76
CA ARG A 83 3.29 -10.40 32.47
C ARG A 83 4.29 -11.32 33.18
N ARG A 84 3.85 -12.48 33.66
CA ARG A 84 4.72 -13.45 34.36
C ARG A 84 5.61 -14.25 33.42
N VAL A 85 5.20 -14.46 32.17
CA VAL A 85 5.94 -15.31 31.24
C VAL A 85 6.71 -14.48 30.20
N ALA A 86 6.24 -13.29 29.86
CA ALA A 86 6.74 -12.49 28.75
C ALA A 86 8.24 -12.16 28.85
N ASP A 87 8.77 -11.80 30.03
CA ASP A 87 10.20 -11.51 30.23
C ASP A 87 11.15 -12.65 29.82
N LYS A 88 10.65 -13.89 29.85
CA LYS A 88 11.44 -15.08 29.54
C LYS A 88 11.24 -15.57 28.12
N GLU A 89 10.17 -15.16 27.50
CA GLU A 89 9.71 -15.66 26.21
C GLU A 89 9.97 -14.68 25.06
N LEU A 90 9.99 -13.38 25.35
CA LEU A 90 10.31 -12.35 24.35
C LEU A 90 11.77 -12.45 23.91
N PRO A 91 12.08 -12.11 22.64
CA PRO A 91 13.45 -11.95 22.16
C PRO A 91 14.26 -10.98 23.04
N GLU A 92 15.60 -11.19 23.14
CA GLU A 92 16.48 -10.46 24.04
C GLU A 92 16.42 -8.93 23.89
N HIS A 93 16.17 -8.43 22.68
CA HIS A 93 16.10 -6.99 22.42
C HIS A 93 14.73 -6.37 22.71
N PHE A 94 13.66 -7.18 22.83
CA PHE A 94 12.32 -6.69 23.18
C PHE A 94 12.27 -6.25 24.65
N VAL A 95 11.48 -5.24 24.94
CA VAL A 95 11.28 -4.74 26.31
C VAL A 95 9.80 -4.55 26.61
N ILE A 96 9.44 -4.74 27.89
CA ILE A 96 8.10 -4.44 28.39
C ILE A 96 8.17 -3.15 29.19
N HIS A 97 7.31 -2.21 28.88
CA HIS A 97 7.08 -1.01 29.65
C HIS A 97 5.83 -1.17 30.49
N ASP A 98 5.96 -1.16 31.79
CA ASP A 98 4.86 -1.14 32.77
C ASP A 98 5.33 -0.47 34.06
N PHE A 99 4.45 -0.40 35.10
CA PHE A 99 4.78 0.20 36.40
C PHE A 99 5.91 -0.52 37.15
N GLU A 100 6.24 -1.75 36.81
CA GLU A 100 7.27 -2.53 37.52
C GLU A 100 8.63 -2.46 36.84
N ARG A 101 8.65 -2.32 35.51
CA ARG A 101 9.86 -2.44 34.67
C ARG A 101 10.43 -1.12 34.20
N LYS A 102 9.58 -0.08 34.07
CA LYS A 102 10.01 1.24 33.58
C LYS A 102 9.81 2.32 34.66
N GLU A 103 10.88 2.97 35.10
CA GLU A 103 10.89 3.97 36.18
C GLU A 103 9.95 5.17 35.94
N ASN A 104 9.73 5.56 34.69
CA ASN A 104 8.89 6.70 34.29
C ASN A 104 7.64 6.24 33.51
N HIS A 105 7.03 5.13 33.91
CA HIS A 105 5.79 4.66 33.34
C HIS A 105 4.59 5.28 34.08
N TRP A 106 3.73 5.98 33.32
CA TRP A 106 2.56 6.70 33.86
C TRP A 106 1.22 6.19 33.34
N LEU A 107 1.27 5.22 32.40
CA LEU A 107 0.10 4.73 31.68
C LEU A 107 -0.47 3.47 32.37
N PHE A 108 -1.80 3.34 32.40
CA PHE A 108 -2.50 2.15 32.91
C PHE A 108 -2.64 1.07 31.84
N LEU A 109 -1.55 0.78 31.16
CA LEU A 109 -1.37 -0.28 30.18
C LEU A 109 0.06 -0.80 30.25
N SER A 110 0.32 -1.95 29.68
CA SER A 110 1.69 -2.36 29.36
C SER A 110 1.96 -2.11 27.87
N ARG A 111 3.21 -1.86 27.50
CA ARG A 111 3.63 -1.77 26.10
C ARG A 111 4.79 -2.75 25.87
N VAL A 112 4.65 -3.63 24.89
CA VAL A 112 5.78 -4.42 24.39
C VAL A 112 6.41 -3.65 23.23
N VAL A 113 7.71 -3.41 23.32
CA VAL A 113 8.44 -2.59 22.35
C VAL A 113 9.54 -3.44 21.70
N ASN A 114 9.72 -3.25 20.40
CA ASN A 114 10.65 -4.02 19.56
C ASN A 114 12.13 -3.90 19.98
N ASN A 115 12.52 -2.83 20.69
CA ASN A 115 13.89 -2.63 21.16
C ASN A 115 13.93 -1.69 22.38
N SER A 116 15.05 -1.69 23.09
CA SER A 116 15.29 -0.76 24.23
C SER A 116 15.70 0.65 23.78
N LYS A 117 16.13 0.82 22.54
CA LYS A 117 16.57 2.09 21.92
C LYS A 117 16.43 2.00 20.39
N MET A 118 16.34 3.16 19.74
CA MET A 118 16.45 3.26 18.29
C MET A 118 17.74 2.57 17.81
N CYS A 119 17.64 1.81 16.72
CA CYS A 119 18.76 1.01 16.23
C CYS A 119 19.02 1.28 14.74
N PHE A 120 20.24 1.79 14.46
CA PHE A 120 20.73 2.10 13.11
C PHE A 120 21.81 1.12 12.65
N ASP A 121 21.98 0.00 13.34
CA ASP A 121 22.87 -1.07 12.89
C ASP A 121 22.34 -1.68 11.58
N LEU A 122 23.18 -1.76 10.56
CA LEU A 122 22.78 -2.19 9.22
C LEU A 122 22.17 -3.58 9.22
N LYS A 123 22.75 -4.50 10.00
CA LYS A 123 22.24 -5.87 10.09
C LYS A 123 20.87 -5.92 10.77
N TYR A 124 20.64 -5.04 11.74
CA TYR A 124 19.32 -4.89 12.36
C TYR A 124 18.32 -4.36 11.34
N LEU A 125 18.65 -3.30 10.63
CA LEU A 125 17.76 -2.68 9.63
C LEU A 125 17.36 -3.65 8.53
N ASP A 126 18.31 -4.42 7.98
CA ASP A 126 18.04 -5.41 6.93
C ASP A 126 17.05 -6.51 7.37
N THR A 127 17.00 -6.80 8.66
CA THR A 127 16.10 -7.84 9.23
C THR A 127 14.85 -7.28 9.88
N HIS A 128 14.72 -5.94 10.00
CA HIS A 128 13.61 -5.24 10.66
C HIS A 128 13.01 -4.16 9.74
N ASN A 129 12.76 -4.53 8.49
CA ASN A 129 12.01 -3.73 7.51
C ASN A 129 12.62 -2.34 7.23
N ASN A 130 13.93 -2.16 7.41
CA ASN A 130 14.63 -0.86 7.35
C ASN A 130 14.04 0.21 8.31
N PHE A 131 13.39 -0.22 9.39
CA PHE A 131 12.74 0.65 10.36
C PHE A 131 13.59 0.82 11.63
N PRO A 132 14.23 1.99 11.85
CA PRO A 132 15.18 2.20 12.95
C PRO A 132 14.51 2.64 14.27
N TRP A 133 13.22 2.97 14.23
CA TRP A 133 12.49 3.57 15.33
C TRP A 133 11.92 2.52 16.29
N LEU A 134 11.54 2.96 17.49
CA LEU A 134 10.85 2.11 18.44
C LEU A 134 9.39 1.95 18.00
N ALA A 135 8.99 0.72 17.80
CA ALA A 135 7.63 0.29 17.53
C ALA A 135 7.10 -0.53 18.72
N GLY A 136 5.80 -0.48 18.97
CA GLY A 136 5.28 -1.22 20.11
C GLY A 136 3.78 -1.41 20.11
N VAL A 137 3.35 -2.48 20.74
CA VAL A 137 1.93 -2.84 20.93
C VAL A 137 1.51 -2.48 22.33
N ASP A 138 0.43 -1.69 22.45
CA ASP A 138 -0.19 -1.36 23.72
C ASP A 138 -1.14 -2.46 24.17
N ILE A 139 -0.97 -2.87 25.42
CA ILE A 139 -1.77 -3.93 26.06
C ILE A 139 -2.64 -3.32 27.13
N PHE A 140 -3.88 -3.05 26.80
CA PHE A 140 -4.91 -2.61 27.72
C PHE A 140 -5.45 -3.75 28.59
N VAL A 141 -6.13 -3.41 29.66
CA VAL A 141 -6.66 -4.38 30.61
C VAL A 141 -8.14 -4.13 30.85
N LYS A 142 -8.96 -5.17 30.69
CA LYS A 142 -10.32 -5.17 31.22
C LYS A 142 -10.33 -5.84 32.58
N ASP A 143 -10.65 -5.05 33.59
CA ASP A 143 -10.82 -5.51 34.97
C ASP A 143 -12.24 -6.04 35.23
N TYR A 144 -12.35 -6.94 36.18
CA TYR A 144 -13.65 -7.38 36.70
C TYR A 144 -14.24 -6.29 37.58
N LEU A 145 -15.50 -5.94 37.37
CA LEU A 145 -16.21 -4.88 38.07
C LEU A 145 -17.08 -5.47 39.18
N PHE A 146 -17.30 -4.74 40.28
CA PHE A 146 -18.23 -5.19 41.29
C PHE A 146 -19.65 -5.37 40.72
N ALA A 147 -20.32 -6.46 41.08
CA ALA A 147 -21.73 -6.65 40.72
C ALA A 147 -22.67 -5.65 41.43
N ASP A 148 -22.22 -5.12 42.57
CA ASP A 148 -22.91 -4.10 43.37
C ASP A 148 -22.45 -2.71 42.92
N ASP A 149 -23.39 -1.91 42.38
CA ASP A 149 -23.11 -0.59 41.82
C ASP A 149 -22.55 0.40 42.83
N ASP A 150 -23.00 0.34 44.10
CA ASP A 150 -22.46 1.22 45.16
C ASP A 150 -21.01 0.87 45.54
N LYS A 151 -20.64 -0.40 45.43
CA LYS A 151 -19.24 -0.81 45.63
C LYS A 151 -18.37 -0.37 44.48
N GLU A 152 -18.88 -0.48 43.27
CA GLU A 152 -18.18 -0.05 42.07
C GLU A 152 -17.92 1.46 42.10
N LEU A 153 -18.96 2.26 42.35
CA LEU A 153 -18.82 3.71 42.45
C LEU A 153 -17.86 4.16 43.58
N ARG A 154 -17.78 3.38 44.68
CA ARG A 154 -16.79 3.66 45.72
C ARG A 154 -15.38 3.35 45.28
N ARG A 155 -15.18 2.22 44.57
CA ARG A 155 -13.88 1.87 43.99
C ARG A 155 -13.42 2.93 43.00
N ASP A 156 -14.31 3.37 42.09
CA ASP A 156 -14.01 4.39 41.07
C ASP A 156 -13.57 5.72 41.72
N LYS A 157 -14.30 6.17 42.76
CA LYS A 157 -13.91 7.36 43.51
C LYS A 157 -12.54 7.20 44.20
N ASP A 158 -12.24 6.02 44.71
CA ASP A 158 -10.96 5.71 45.32
C ASP A 158 -9.83 5.76 44.27
N VAL A 159 -10.04 5.15 43.11
CA VAL A 159 -9.07 5.13 42.03
C VAL A 159 -8.82 6.55 41.51
N ILE A 160 -9.88 7.32 41.20
CA ILE A 160 -9.76 8.71 40.77
C ILE A 160 -8.97 9.54 41.78
N ASN A 161 -9.27 9.41 43.08
CA ASN A 161 -8.58 10.17 44.13
C ASN A 161 -7.09 9.81 44.22
N ILE A 162 -6.75 8.52 44.14
CA ILE A 162 -5.35 8.07 44.15
C ILE A 162 -4.60 8.61 42.93
N ILE A 163 -5.18 8.55 41.73
CA ILE A 163 -4.59 9.04 40.50
C ILE A 163 -4.39 10.56 40.59
N ALA A 164 -5.42 11.32 41.03
CA ALA A 164 -5.32 12.77 41.13
C ALA A 164 -4.20 13.21 42.10
N ILE A 165 -4.00 12.47 43.18
CA ILE A 165 -2.90 12.72 44.13
C ILE A 165 -1.55 12.38 43.47
N ALA A 166 -1.46 11.28 42.75
CA ALA A 166 -0.25 10.89 42.00
C ALA A 166 0.15 11.94 40.97
N ASP A 167 -0.81 12.38 40.15
CA ASP A 167 -0.62 13.44 39.15
C ASP A 167 -0.19 14.75 39.82
N GLY A 168 -0.88 15.16 40.85
CA GLY A 168 -0.54 16.38 41.58
C GLY A 168 0.87 16.36 42.19
N ILE A 169 1.37 15.20 42.62
CA ILE A 169 2.73 15.04 43.12
C ILE A 169 3.73 15.06 41.95
N ARG A 170 3.43 14.37 40.85
CA ARG A 170 4.27 14.29 39.66
C ARG A 170 4.46 15.66 39.00
N GLU A 171 3.40 16.41 38.86
CA GLU A 171 3.35 17.71 38.21
C GLU A 171 3.75 18.87 39.12
N GLY A 172 3.83 18.59 40.44
CA GLY A 172 4.14 19.61 41.42
C GLY A 172 3.00 20.62 41.69
N SER A 173 1.77 20.27 41.29
CA SER A 173 0.58 21.11 41.47
C SER A 173 0.06 21.11 42.91
N ILE A 174 0.44 20.11 43.72
CA ILE A 174 0.15 20.08 45.18
C ILE A 174 1.42 20.34 45.99
N ASN A 175 1.30 21.14 47.07
CA ASN A 175 2.42 21.46 47.90
C ASN A 175 2.79 20.28 48.84
N LYS A 176 4.02 20.32 49.41
CA LYS A 176 4.54 19.25 50.28
C LYS A 176 3.67 18.93 51.51
N GLN A 177 3.00 19.93 52.11
CA GLN A 177 2.16 19.74 53.28
C GLN A 177 0.85 19.01 52.88
N GLN A 178 0.23 19.41 51.79
CA GLN A 178 -0.94 18.74 51.23
C GLN A 178 -0.61 17.31 50.80
N ALA A 179 0.48 17.10 50.07
CA ALA A 179 0.95 15.79 49.66
C ALA A 179 1.17 14.88 50.88
N SER A 180 1.83 15.37 51.96
CA SER A 180 2.06 14.60 53.19
C SER A 180 0.76 14.20 53.85
N ALA A 181 -0.24 15.08 53.92
CA ALA A 181 -1.55 14.76 54.50
C ALA A 181 -2.25 13.65 53.71
N HIS A 182 -2.33 13.77 52.36
CA HIS A 182 -2.91 12.76 51.50
C HIS A 182 -2.19 11.40 51.61
N LEU A 183 -0.86 11.40 51.61
CA LEU A 183 -0.08 10.17 51.71
C LEU A 183 -0.29 9.47 53.09
N ASN A 184 -0.43 10.21 54.16
CA ASN A 184 -0.71 9.63 55.49
C ASN A 184 -2.12 9.02 55.51
N GLU A 185 -3.10 9.63 54.88
CA GLU A 185 -4.43 9.06 54.76
C GLU A 185 -4.43 7.78 53.92
N ILE A 186 -3.77 7.78 52.76
CA ILE A 186 -3.61 6.60 51.91
C ILE A 186 -2.92 5.46 52.64
N LYS A 187 -1.79 5.73 53.31
CA LYS A 187 -1.09 4.71 54.13
C LYS A 187 -2.00 4.07 55.16
N ARG A 188 -2.82 4.89 55.86
CA ARG A 188 -3.76 4.40 56.88
C ARG A 188 -4.91 3.61 56.26
N ARG A 189 -5.47 4.07 55.12
CA ARG A 189 -6.65 3.49 54.50
C ARG A 189 -6.34 2.16 53.80
N TYR A 190 -5.22 2.11 53.10
CA TYR A 190 -4.86 0.94 52.30
C TYR A 190 -3.78 0.06 52.93
N HIS A 191 -3.28 0.43 54.12
CA HIS A 191 -2.22 -0.31 54.83
C HIS A 191 -0.95 -0.51 53.99
N VAL A 192 -0.56 0.48 53.16
CA VAL A 192 0.59 0.42 52.28
C VAL A 192 1.76 1.25 52.80
N SER A 193 2.97 0.82 52.47
CA SER A 193 4.19 1.60 52.64
C SER A 193 4.50 2.38 51.37
N LEU A 194 4.71 3.69 51.50
CA LEU A 194 5.05 4.57 50.38
C LEU A 194 6.46 5.16 50.53
N PRO A 195 7.17 5.44 49.44
CA PRO A 195 8.48 6.09 49.45
C PRO A 195 8.48 7.41 50.20
N GLY A 196 9.68 7.89 50.58
CA GLY A 196 9.83 9.18 51.27
C GLY A 196 9.62 10.38 50.35
N MET A 197 9.17 11.52 50.92
CA MET A 197 8.78 12.75 50.19
C MET A 197 9.86 13.38 49.29
N TYR A 198 11.11 12.98 49.40
CA TYR A 198 12.20 13.42 48.51
C TYR A 198 12.33 12.60 47.24
N ARG A 199 11.51 11.55 47.08
CA ARG A 199 11.42 10.69 45.88
C ARG A 199 10.04 10.84 45.25
N THR A 200 9.72 12.02 44.73
CA THR A 200 8.40 12.35 44.20
C THR A 200 7.97 11.41 43.08
N ARG A 201 8.90 11.04 42.19
CA ARG A 201 8.62 10.07 41.09
C ARG A 201 8.26 8.71 41.64
N ASP A 202 9.04 8.17 42.59
CA ASP A 202 8.79 6.86 43.22
C ASP A 202 7.43 6.85 43.94
N ILE A 203 7.05 7.97 44.53
CA ILE A 203 5.73 8.12 45.18
C ILE A 203 4.61 8.06 44.13
N ALA A 204 4.71 8.80 43.04
CA ALA A 204 3.70 8.81 41.98
C ALA A 204 3.53 7.41 41.39
N VAL A 205 4.62 6.73 41.04
CA VAL A 205 4.58 5.33 40.57
C VAL A 205 3.94 4.39 41.61
N ALA A 206 4.29 4.51 42.90
CA ALA A 206 3.70 3.70 43.95
C ALA A 206 2.19 3.94 44.10
N LEU A 207 1.73 5.17 43.85
CA LEU A 207 0.30 5.49 43.89
C LEU A 207 -0.42 4.96 42.63
N TYR A 208 0.17 5.03 41.44
CA TYR A 208 -0.40 4.41 40.23
C TYR A 208 -0.50 2.90 40.39
N LYS A 209 0.54 2.24 40.93
CA LYS A 209 0.45 0.79 41.29
C LYS A 209 -0.68 0.51 42.26
N LEU A 210 -0.88 1.37 43.26
CA LEU A 210 -1.99 1.22 44.22
C LEU A 210 -3.34 1.38 43.50
N ALA A 211 -3.47 2.34 42.61
CA ALA A 211 -4.67 2.51 41.81
C ALA A 211 -4.95 1.27 40.93
N GLU A 212 -3.95 0.73 40.25
CA GLU A 212 -4.06 -0.51 39.48
C GLU A 212 -4.51 -1.69 40.36
N GLN A 213 -3.94 -1.82 41.57
CA GLN A 213 -4.35 -2.84 42.55
C GLN A 213 -5.81 -2.67 43.00
N GLN A 214 -6.33 -1.43 43.05
CA GLN A 214 -7.74 -1.20 43.37
C GLN A 214 -8.64 -1.60 42.17
N MET A 215 -8.22 -1.37 40.93
CA MET A 215 -8.91 -1.81 39.72
C MET A 215 -9.00 -3.34 39.67
N ALA A 216 -7.92 -4.04 39.97
CA ALA A 216 -7.78 -5.49 39.91
C ALA A 216 -8.41 -6.25 41.13
N LYS A 217 -9.22 -5.61 41.93
CA LYS A 217 -9.70 -6.20 43.22
C LYS A 217 -10.70 -7.33 43.07
N VAL A 218 -11.52 -7.29 42.05
CA VAL A 218 -12.62 -8.24 41.86
C VAL A 218 -12.12 -9.47 41.12
N ARG A 219 -12.56 -10.66 41.53
CA ARG A 219 -12.18 -11.92 40.90
C ARG A 219 -13.15 -12.30 39.78
N PRO A 220 -12.71 -13.07 38.75
CA PRO A 220 -13.58 -13.51 37.67
C PRO A 220 -14.82 -14.29 38.06
N SER A 221 -14.77 -14.95 39.24
CA SER A 221 -15.91 -15.74 39.80
C SER A 221 -16.95 -14.90 40.54
N GLU A 222 -16.68 -13.61 40.80
CA GLU A 222 -17.53 -12.75 41.63
C GLU A 222 -18.49 -11.88 40.81
N THR A 223 -18.31 -11.86 39.47
CA THR A 223 -19.05 -10.98 38.60
C THR A 223 -19.07 -11.50 37.14
N ASP A 224 -20.07 -11.07 36.41
CA ASP A 224 -20.19 -11.20 34.96
C ASP A 224 -19.88 -9.90 34.21
N ARG A 225 -19.46 -8.84 34.95
CA ARG A 225 -19.14 -7.52 34.38
C ARG A 225 -17.63 -7.33 34.28
N VAL A 226 -17.22 -6.77 33.15
CA VAL A 226 -15.83 -6.35 32.90
C VAL A 226 -15.83 -4.94 32.33
N GLY A 227 -14.69 -4.25 32.40
CA GLY A 227 -14.52 -2.96 31.80
C GLY A 227 -13.09 -2.48 31.91
N GLN A 228 -12.68 -1.66 30.96
CA GLN A 228 -11.45 -0.90 31.05
C GLN A 228 -11.67 0.24 32.04
N VAL A 229 -11.30 0.01 33.29
CA VAL A 229 -11.60 0.96 34.39
C VAL A 229 -11.02 2.32 34.04
N PHE A 230 -9.72 2.41 33.78
CA PHE A 230 -9.07 3.61 33.28
C PHE A 230 -8.79 3.50 31.78
N PRO A 231 -9.15 4.49 30.97
CA PRO A 231 -9.93 5.68 31.36
C PRO A 231 -11.46 5.49 31.20
N TRP A 232 -11.92 4.38 30.56
CA TRP A 232 -13.24 4.28 29.95
C TRP A 232 -14.39 4.28 30.98
N VAL A 233 -14.34 3.38 32.00
CA VAL A 233 -15.38 3.30 33.01
C VAL A 233 -15.37 4.56 33.88
N LEU A 234 -14.18 5.05 34.30
CA LEU A 234 -14.08 6.27 35.11
C LEU A 234 -14.64 7.51 34.39
N LYS A 235 -14.53 7.57 33.05
CA LYS A 235 -15.05 8.70 32.23
C LYS A 235 -16.55 8.58 31.97
N ASN A 236 -17.04 7.37 31.67
CA ASN A 236 -18.40 7.16 31.18
C ASN A 236 -19.34 6.56 32.25
N GLY A 237 -18.84 6.24 33.45
CA GLY A 237 -19.57 5.63 34.53
C GLY A 237 -19.86 4.14 34.34
N ILE A 238 -20.65 3.59 35.26
CA ILE A 238 -20.94 2.15 35.33
C ILE A 238 -21.69 1.61 34.08
N ASN A 239 -22.38 2.47 33.37
CA ASN A 239 -23.05 2.11 32.11
C ASN A 239 -22.06 1.72 30.98
N ALA A 240 -20.79 2.03 31.16
CA ALA A 240 -19.70 1.59 30.26
C ALA A 240 -19.16 0.18 30.61
N ALA A 241 -19.76 -0.48 31.60
CA ALA A 241 -19.47 -1.88 31.89
C ALA A 241 -19.99 -2.79 30.79
N GLU A 242 -19.18 -3.77 30.43
CA GLU A 242 -19.47 -4.75 29.40
C GLU A 242 -19.70 -6.13 30.04
N ARG A 243 -20.34 -7.03 29.32
CA ARG A 243 -20.55 -8.40 29.82
C ARG A 243 -19.30 -9.24 29.53
N LYS A 244 -18.83 -9.97 30.53
CA LYS A 244 -17.68 -10.87 30.44
C LYS A 244 -17.82 -11.88 29.28
N GLU A 245 -19.05 -12.38 29.05
CA GLU A 245 -19.36 -13.34 28.00
C GLU A 245 -18.97 -12.85 26.59
N PHE A 246 -18.92 -11.54 26.33
CA PHE A 246 -18.51 -11.01 25.04
C PHE A 246 -17.06 -11.37 24.69
N TYR A 247 -16.23 -11.64 25.69
CA TYR A 247 -14.80 -11.94 25.59
C TYR A 247 -14.44 -13.42 25.82
N GLU A 248 -15.42 -14.27 26.05
CA GLU A 248 -15.19 -15.70 26.26
C GLU A 248 -14.88 -16.44 24.97
N SER A 249 -15.51 -16.02 23.87
CA SER A 249 -15.29 -16.55 22.51
C SER A 249 -14.62 -15.50 21.65
N LEU A 250 -13.51 -15.87 21.03
CA LEU A 250 -12.76 -15.03 20.11
C LEU A 250 -12.77 -15.68 18.73
N ILE A 251 -12.79 -14.85 17.71
CA ILE A 251 -12.55 -15.25 16.30
C ILE A 251 -11.33 -14.49 15.80
N ARG A 252 -10.61 -15.06 14.84
CA ARG A 252 -9.52 -14.35 14.18
C ARG A 252 -10.02 -13.74 12.89
N LEU A 253 -9.80 -12.45 12.73
CA LEU A 253 -10.10 -11.73 11.51
C LEU A 253 -8.81 -11.40 10.75
N PRO A 254 -8.85 -11.27 9.41
CA PRO A 254 -7.75 -10.70 8.65
C PRO A 254 -7.33 -9.34 9.22
N PHE A 255 -6.02 -9.12 9.30
CA PHE A 255 -5.44 -7.85 9.72
C PHE A 255 -4.14 -7.63 8.95
N GLU A 256 -4.17 -6.79 7.92
CA GLU A 256 -3.11 -6.66 6.93
C GLU A 256 -2.73 -8.02 6.32
N ASP A 257 -1.48 -8.41 6.38
CA ASP A 257 -0.99 -9.71 5.89
C ASP A 257 -0.96 -10.82 6.97
N THR A 258 -1.62 -10.58 8.11
CA THR A 258 -1.77 -11.53 9.21
C THR A 258 -3.24 -11.65 9.66
N THR A 259 -3.46 -12.18 10.86
CA THR A 259 -4.78 -12.22 11.51
C THR A 259 -4.67 -11.77 12.95
N ILE A 260 -5.76 -11.19 13.49
CA ILE A 260 -5.82 -10.76 14.88
C ILE A 260 -7.09 -11.30 15.55
N PRO A 261 -7.04 -11.77 16.80
CA PRO A 261 -8.24 -12.19 17.52
C PRO A 261 -9.10 -11.00 17.90
N VAL A 262 -10.41 -11.14 17.73
CA VAL A 262 -11.43 -10.18 18.17
C VAL A 262 -12.53 -10.91 18.91
N PRO A 263 -13.30 -10.24 19.79
CA PRO A 263 -14.50 -10.84 20.39
C PRO A 263 -15.49 -11.32 19.32
N ALA A 264 -16.03 -12.52 19.44
CA ALA A 264 -17.08 -13.00 18.52
C ALA A 264 -18.33 -12.08 18.57
N ALA A 265 -18.54 -11.38 19.70
CA ALA A 265 -19.58 -10.38 19.87
C ALA A 265 -19.15 -8.96 19.39
N TYR A 266 -18.22 -8.85 18.41
CA TYR A 266 -17.64 -7.57 17.99
C TYR A 266 -18.68 -6.51 17.64
N ASN A 267 -19.79 -6.92 17.03
CA ASN A 267 -20.84 -6.00 16.63
C ASN A 267 -21.45 -5.24 17.82
N VAL A 268 -21.75 -5.96 18.88
CA VAL A 268 -22.32 -5.37 20.12
C VAL A 268 -21.30 -4.45 20.80
N VAL A 269 -20.04 -4.91 20.89
CA VAL A 269 -18.98 -4.14 21.54
C VAL A 269 -18.67 -2.87 20.77
N LEU A 270 -18.50 -2.94 19.45
CA LEU A 270 -18.22 -1.76 18.62
C LEU A 270 -19.41 -0.79 18.57
N ALA A 271 -20.65 -1.32 18.46
CA ALA A 271 -21.84 -0.48 18.46
C ALA A 271 -22.03 0.25 19.81
N SER A 272 -21.72 -0.40 20.94
CA SER A 272 -21.79 0.26 22.24
C SER A 272 -20.75 1.37 22.41
N ARG A 273 -19.60 1.25 21.74
CA ARG A 273 -18.46 2.18 21.86
C ARG A 273 -18.52 3.33 20.85
N TYR A 274 -18.85 3.02 19.60
CA TYR A 274 -18.79 3.94 18.47
C TYR A 274 -20.14 4.23 17.81
N GLY A 275 -21.25 3.65 18.30
CA GLY A 275 -22.55 3.78 17.65
C GLY A 275 -22.56 3.10 16.27
N ASN A 276 -22.88 3.86 15.23
CA ASN A 276 -22.76 3.36 13.85
C ASN A 276 -21.30 3.33 13.40
N TYR A 277 -20.54 2.33 13.86
CA TYR A 277 -19.11 2.21 13.59
C TYR A 277 -18.78 1.94 12.10
N ASN A 278 -19.77 1.66 11.26
CA ASN A 278 -19.59 1.55 9.81
C ASN A 278 -19.54 2.92 9.12
N GLU A 279 -20.01 3.97 9.78
CA GLU A 279 -19.85 5.33 9.29
C GLU A 279 -18.38 5.75 9.45
N ILE A 280 -17.79 6.20 8.34
CA ILE A 280 -16.37 6.56 8.33
C ILE A 280 -16.24 8.00 8.78
N HIS A 281 -15.66 8.18 9.96
CA HIS A 281 -15.23 9.45 10.48
C HIS A 281 -13.71 9.48 10.56
N LYS A 282 -13.10 10.44 9.88
CA LYS A 282 -11.66 10.68 9.95
C LYS A 282 -11.38 11.53 11.19
N VAL A 283 -11.08 10.85 12.30
CA VAL A 283 -10.84 11.47 13.60
C VAL A 283 -9.41 11.19 14.04
N TRP A 284 -8.73 12.20 14.55
CA TRP A 284 -7.35 12.17 15.03
C TRP A 284 -7.36 12.37 16.55
N ASP A 285 -7.75 11.35 17.29
CA ASP A 285 -7.79 11.42 18.76
C ASP A 285 -6.72 10.52 19.37
N GLY A 286 -5.90 11.12 20.25
CA GLY A 286 -5.20 10.40 21.27
C GLY A 286 -3.70 10.24 21.15
N HIS A 287 -3.10 10.31 19.96
CA HIS A 287 -1.64 10.19 19.77
C HIS A 287 -1.13 11.03 18.60
N ASP A 288 0.19 11.23 18.54
CA ASP A 288 0.85 11.90 17.43
C ASP A 288 0.95 10.94 16.23
N TYR A 289 0.55 11.41 15.06
CA TYR A 289 0.68 10.66 13.80
C TYR A 289 1.73 11.32 12.90
N PRO A 290 2.69 10.54 12.41
CA PRO A 290 3.02 9.18 12.84
C PRO A 290 3.82 9.18 14.13
N TYR A 291 3.63 8.14 14.95
CA TYR A 291 4.22 8.05 16.30
C TYR A 291 5.76 8.13 16.31
N PHE A 292 6.41 7.79 15.22
CA PHE A 292 7.88 7.81 15.11
C PHE A 292 8.48 9.18 14.77
N GLU A 293 7.68 10.16 14.33
CA GLU A 293 8.21 11.49 13.92
C GLU A 293 8.87 12.22 15.11
N GLY A 294 8.25 12.10 16.30
CA GLY A 294 8.88 12.65 17.53
C GLY A 294 10.22 12.00 17.85
N GLN A 295 10.39 10.71 17.60
CA GLN A 295 11.67 10.01 17.79
C GLN A 295 12.74 10.51 16.80
N LYS A 296 12.34 10.76 15.55
CA LYS A 296 13.19 11.30 14.51
C LYS A 296 13.69 12.72 14.90
N GLU A 297 12.76 13.57 15.31
CA GLU A 297 13.10 14.93 15.79
C GLU A 297 14.05 14.90 16.99
N ASP A 298 13.81 14.02 17.96
CA ASP A 298 14.67 13.89 19.13
C ASP A 298 16.07 13.39 18.76
N MET A 299 16.18 12.44 17.84
CA MET A 299 17.47 11.99 17.32
C MET A 299 18.21 13.12 16.62
N GLU A 300 17.56 13.89 15.74
CA GLU A 300 18.14 15.02 15.04
C GLU A 300 18.59 16.13 16.01
N LYS A 301 17.76 16.41 17.03
CA LYS A 301 18.13 17.38 18.09
C LYS A 301 19.34 16.93 18.91
N LEU A 302 19.45 15.62 19.22
CA LEU A 302 20.54 15.07 20.04
C LEU A 302 21.84 14.88 19.27
N SER A 303 21.76 14.43 18.01
CA SER A 303 22.94 14.18 17.15
C SER A 303 23.47 15.44 16.47
N GLY A 304 22.59 16.42 16.20
CA GLY A 304 22.88 17.57 15.35
C GLY A 304 22.90 17.23 13.86
N GLU A 305 22.59 16.01 13.48
CA GLU A 305 22.56 15.52 12.10
C GLU A 305 21.12 15.24 11.69
N LYS A 306 20.78 15.54 10.43
CA LYS A 306 19.49 15.19 9.86
C LYS A 306 19.45 13.72 9.45
N PHE A 307 18.28 13.10 9.59
CA PHE A 307 18.07 11.76 9.07
C PHE A 307 18.26 11.75 7.54
N PRO A 308 18.95 10.72 6.98
CA PRO A 308 19.13 10.61 5.54
C PRO A 308 17.79 10.66 4.79
N GLY A 309 17.70 11.49 3.79
CA GLY A 309 16.51 11.65 2.97
C GLY A 309 16.87 12.27 1.63
N PHE A 310 15.91 12.31 0.72
CA PHE A 310 16.06 12.98 -0.57
C PHE A 310 16.26 14.49 -0.34
N VAL A 311 17.29 15.04 -0.96
CA VAL A 311 17.65 16.46 -0.86
C VAL A 311 17.45 17.12 -2.21
N PHE A 312 16.66 18.19 -2.23
CA PHE A 312 16.44 18.99 -3.43
C PHE A 312 17.68 19.84 -3.78
N ASP A 313 18.04 19.82 -5.06
CA ASP A 313 18.99 20.72 -5.66
C ASP A 313 18.27 21.52 -6.77
N PRO A 314 18.33 22.86 -6.80
CA PRO A 314 17.71 23.66 -7.87
C PRO A 314 18.11 23.25 -9.29
N MET A 315 19.27 22.64 -9.46
CA MET A 315 19.71 22.10 -10.76
C MET A 315 18.81 20.97 -11.26
N MET A 316 18.08 20.28 -10.37
CA MET A 316 17.12 19.23 -10.74
C MET A 316 15.96 19.75 -11.60
N LEU A 317 15.61 21.02 -11.49
CA LEU A 317 14.60 21.67 -12.34
C LEU A 317 15.09 21.94 -13.77
N ASN A 318 16.41 21.94 -14.00
CA ASN A 318 16.97 22.14 -15.31
C ASN A 318 16.94 20.85 -16.12
N ARG A 319 16.17 20.84 -17.20
CA ARG A 319 16.15 19.70 -18.09
C ARG A 319 17.44 19.64 -18.93
N PRO A 320 18.16 18.49 -18.98
CA PRO A 320 19.29 18.32 -19.87
C PRO A 320 18.81 18.30 -21.34
N ALA A 321 19.71 18.60 -22.28
CA ALA A 321 19.45 18.30 -23.69
C ALA A 321 19.26 16.80 -23.87
N ILE A 322 18.33 16.42 -24.77
CA ILE A 322 18.09 15.01 -25.07
C ILE A 322 19.32 14.44 -25.76
N ASP A 323 19.83 13.33 -25.25
CA ASP A 323 20.88 12.54 -25.88
C ASP A 323 20.22 11.48 -26.74
N ASP A 324 20.11 11.77 -28.04
CA ASP A 324 19.54 10.91 -29.06
C ASP A 324 20.56 10.30 -30.02
N ALA A 325 21.85 10.52 -29.76
CA ALA A 325 22.92 10.05 -30.65
C ALA A 325 22.94 8.53 -30.86
N GLY A 326 22.55 7.77 -29.81
CA GLY A 326 22.39 6.32 -29.86
C GLY A 326 20.98 5.83 -30.23
N SER A 327 20.04 6.72 -30.51
CA SER A 327 18.65 6.34 -30.73
C SER A 327 18.45 5.59 -32.05
N LEU A 328 17.40 4.76 -32.12
CA LEU A 328 17.00 4.09 -33.34
C LEU A 328 16.76 5.09 -34.48
N LYS A 329 16.22 6.30 -34.22
CA LYS A 329 16.05 7.38 -35.19
C LYS A 329 17.40 7.84 -35.78
N SER A 330 18.40 8.04 -34.93
CA SER A 330 19.76 8.44 -35.34
C SER A 330 20.49 7.32 -36.08
N ILE A 331 20.41 6.08 -35.56
CA ILE A 331 20.99 4.89 -36.23
C ILE A 331 20.38 4.67 -37.59
N SER A 332 19.05 4.83 -37.74
CA SER A 332 18.35 4.70 -39.00
C SER A 332 18.82 5.70 -40.04
N ALA A 333 19.05 6.96 -39.63
CA ALA A 333 19.58 8.00 -40.50
C ALA A 333 21.02 7.69 -40.97
N GLY A 334 21.86 7.21 -40.03
CA GLY A 334 23.24 6.78 -40.33
C GLY A 334 23.27 5.59 -41.28
N CYS A 335 22.49 4.55 -41.00
CA CYS A 335 22.38 3.36 -41.86
C CYS A 335 21.92 3.70 -43.29
N LEU A 336 20.88 4.54 -43.43
CA LEU A 336 20.42 4.97 -44.75
C LEU A 336 21.48 5.76 -45.50
N ALA A 337 22.27 6.59 -44.84
CA ALA A 337 23.36 7.33 -45.43
C ALA A 337 24.49 6.39 -45.91
N GLU A 338 24.81 5.38 -45.12
CA GLU A 338 25.85 4.40 -45.45
C GLU A 338 25.42 3.45 -46.58
N LEU A 339 24.17 2.97 -46.58
CA LEU A 339 23.61 2.20 -47.70
C LEU A 339 23.65 2.99 -49.02
N LYS A 340 23.38 4.31 -48.97
CA LYS A 340 23.50 5.20 -50.14
C LYS A 340 24.94 5.34 -50.60
N ALA A 341 25.89 5.45 -49.69
CA ALA A 341 27.33 5.52 -50.04
C ALA A 341 27.82 4.20 -50.67
N LEU A 342 27.45 3.05 -50.06
CA LEU A 342 27.80 1.73 -50.60
C LEU A 342 27.22 1.48 -52.02
N LEU A 343 25.97 1.91 -52.25
CA LEU A 343 25.37 1.81 -53.56
C LEU A 343 26.10 2.71 -54.57
N GLN A 344 26.46 3.94 -54.19
CA GLN A 344 27.23 4.85 -55.03
C GLN A 344 28.63 4.29 -55.35
N ASP A 345 29.28 3.65 -54.35
CA ASP A 345 30.57 2.98 -54.57
C ASP A 345 30.45 1.80 -55.52
N ALA A 346 29.40 0.97 -55.38
CA ALA A 346 29.10 -0.11 -56.33
C ALA A 346 28.93 0.42 -57.76
N GLU A 347 28.20 1.55 -57.96
CA GLU A 347 28.06 2.20 -59.27
C GLU A 347 29.40 2.76 -59.78
N ASN A 348 30.25 3.34 -58.93
CA ASN A 348 31.57 3.83 -59.33
C ASN A 348 32.46 2.65 -59.78
N ILE A 349 32.38 1.49 -59.16
CA ILE A 349 33.10 0.28 -59.54
C ILE A 349 32.71 -0.22 -60.92
N LEU A 350 31.44 -0.03 -61.35
CA LEU A 350 30.99 -0.37 -62.68
C LEU A 350 31.78 0.37 -63.80
N HIS A 351 32.32 1.57 -63.54
CA HIS A 351 33.05 2.41 -64.46
C HIS A 351 34.55 2.14 -64.54
N GLY A 352 35.13 1.27 -63.74
CA GLY A 352 36.55 0.99 -63.83
C GLY A 352 37.14 0.08 -62.78
N GLY A 353 36.29 -0.52 -61.90
CA GLY A 353 36.69 -1.50 -60.91
C GLY A 353 36.66 -2.93 -61.42
N THR A 354 36.90 -3.86 -60.49
CA THR A 354 36.90 -5.32 -60.72
C THR A 354 35.58 -5.94 -60.25
N LEU A 355 35.26 -7.13 -60.81
CA LEU A 355 34.08 -7.88 -60.35
C LEU A 355 34.16 -8.28 -58.88
N ASP A 356 35.38 -8.58 -58.38
CA ASP A 356 35.63 -8.94 -56.99
C ASP A 356 35.32 -7.74 -56.05
N GLU A 357 35.68 -6.50 -56.47
CA GLU A 357 35.34 -5.27 -55.71
C GLU A 357 33.84 -5.04 -55.71
N LEU A 358 33.16 -5.26 -56.85
CA LEU A 358 31.69 -5.15 -56.88
C LEU A 358 31.02 -6.20 -55.99
N THR A 359 31.54 -7.45 -56.00
CA THR A 359 31.03 -8.52 -55.17
C THR A 359 31.13 -8.14 -53.69
N GLN A 360 32.25 -7.54 -53.30
CA GLN A 360 32.42 -7.08 -51.89
C GLN A 360 31.48 -5.94 -51.54
N ALA A 361 31.33 -4.93 -52.38
CA ALA A 361 30.42 -3.79 -52.16
C ALA A 361 28.95 -4.24 -52.02
N VAL A 362 28.52 -5.20 -52.83
CA VAL A 362 27.18 -5.80 -52.73
C VAL A 362 27.01 -6.57 -51.43
N ALA A 363 28.02 -7.38 -51.07
CA ALA A 363 27.98 -8.14 -49.83
C ALA A 363 27.92 -7.24 -48.56
N ASP A 364 28.75 -6.17 -48.56
CA ASP A 364 28.78 -5.21 -47.45
C ASP A 364 27.43 -4.48 -47.30
N SER A 365 26.81 -4.10 -48.45
CA SER A 365 25.50 -3.45 -48.46
C SER A 365 24.38 -4.37 -47.96
N GLN A 366 24.38 -5.64 -48.39
CA GLN A 366 23.40 -6.62 -47.94
C GLN A 366 23.58 -6.96 -46.43
N GLN A 367 24.82 -7.06 -46.00
CA GLN A 367 25.11 -7.29 -44.56
C GLN A 367 24.58 -6.14 -43.71
N LEU A 368 24.88 -4.89 -44.05
CA LEU A 368 24.38 -3.71 -43.35
C LEU A 368 22.85 -3.65 -43.30
N ALA A 369 22.21 -3.94 -44.45
CA ALA A 369 20.73 -3.98 -44.50
C ALA A 369 20.14 -5.06 -43.58
N ALA A 370 20.75 -6.26 -43.55
CA ALA A 370 20.30 -7.35 -42.68
C ALA A 370 20.52 -7.03 -41.18
N GLU A 371 21.68 -6.49 -40.82
CA GLU A 371 21.97 -6.07 -39.45
C GLU A 371 21.00 -4.99 -38.95
N TYR A 372 20.72 -4.00 -39.81
CA TYR A 372 19.76 -2.95 -39.49
C TYR A 372 18.33 -3.50 -39.39
N GLY A 373 17.91 -4.38 -40.30
CA GLY A 373 16.60 -5.04 -40.21
C GLY A 373 16.41 -5.78 -38.89
N THR A 374 17.44 -6.56 -38.50
CA THR A 374 17.45 -7.27 -37.21
C THR A 374 17.34 -6.31 -36.01
N LEU A 375 18.07 -5.19 -36.04
CA LEU A 375 17.99 -4.17 -34.99
C LEU A 375 16.57 -3.57 -34.89
N VAL A 376 15.94 -3.26 -36.05
CA VAL A 376 14.57 -2.73 -36.05
C VAL A 376 13.58 -3.73 -35.46
N GLU A 377 13.70 -5.03 -35.79
CA GLU A 377 12.87 -6.10 -35.22
C GLU A 377 13.08 -6.24 -33.71
N GLN A 378 14.31 -6.18 -33.25
CA GLN A 378 14.62 -6.23 -31.81
C GLN A 378 14.04 -5.05 -31.03
N VAL A 379 14.15 -3.83 -31.56
CA VAL A 379 13.71 -2.62 -30.88
C VAL A 379 12.19 -2.44 -30.97
N LYS A 380 11.61 -2.61 -32.16
CA LYS A 380 10.18 -2.37 -32.36
C LYS A 380 9.31 -3.61 -32.08
N GLY A 381 9.88 -4.80 -32.15
CA GLY A 381 9.18 -6.08 -32.11
C GLY A 381 8.86 -6.59 -33.52
N GLU A 382 9.28 -7.82 -33.83
CA GLU A 382 9.12 -8.47 -35.12
C GLU A 382 7.66 -8.57 -35.63
N ASP A 383 6.69 -8.60 -34.74
CA ASP A 383 5.27 -8.69 -35.08
C ASP A 383 4.63 -7.36 -35.41
N ARG A 384 5.28 -6.23 -35.13
CA ARG A 384 4.71 -4.89 -35.41
C ARG A 384 4.80 -4.52 -36.87
N ASP A 385 3.73 -3.94 -37.39
CA ASP A 385 3.63 -3.51 -38.79
C ASP A 385 4.75 -2.55 -39.23
N CYS A 386 5.23 -1.69 -38.33
CA CYS A 386 6.31 -0.76 -38.61
C CYS A 386 7.64 -1.49 -38.89
N ALA A 387 7.98 -2.51 -38.10
CA ALA A 387 9.16 -3.34 -38.30
C ALA A 387 9.05 -4.14 -39.61
N LYS A 388 7.93 -4.84 -39.80
CA LYS A 388 7.65 -5.62 -41.04
C LYS A 388 7.83 -4.83 -42.30
N LYS A 389 7.30 -3.59 -42.39
CA LYS A 389 7.42 -2.71 -43.55
C LYS A 389 8.86 -2.28 -43.86
N ILE A 390 9.67 -2.06 -42.80
CA ILE A 390 11.08 -1.70 -42.96
C ILE A 390 11.87 -2.91 -43.46
N VAL A 391 11.67 -4.08 -42.82
CA VAL A 391 12.34 -5.33 -43.20
C VAL A 391 11.98 -5.71 -44.63
N GLU A 392 10.71 -5.61 -45.03
CA GLU A 392 10.26 -5.84 -46.42
C GLU A 392 10.93 -4.88 -47.41
N ALA A 393 11.05 -3.58 -47.08
CA ALA A 393 11.72 -2.62 -47.92
C ALA A 393 13.22 -2.92 -48.06
N LEU A 394 13.91 -3.30 -46.97
CA LEU A 394 15.31 -3.71 -46.98
C LEU A 394 15.51 -4.99 -47.81
N GLN A 395 14.62 -5.97 -47.67
CA GLN A 395 14.68 -7.20 -48.44
C GLN A 395 14.52 -6.93 -49.93
N ASN A 396 13.56 -6.10 -50.35
CA ASN A 396 13.37 -5.70 -51.72
C ASN A 396 14.59 -4.96 -52.28
N TYR A 397 15.29 -4.17 -51.43
CA TYR A 397 16.56 -3.54 -51.82
C TYR A 397 17.67 -4.57 -52.05
N CYS A 398 17.83 -5.54 -51.14
CA CYS A 398 18.82 -6.62 -51.26
C CYS A 398 18.55 -7.48 -52.50
N ASP A 399 17.30 -7.78 -52.80
CA ASP A 399 16.91 -8.58 -53.94
C ASP A 399 17.22 -7.82 -55.27
N ALA A 400 16.84 -6.55 -55.37
CA ALA A 400 17.14 -5.71 -56.50
C ALA A 400 18.66 -5.59 -56.76
N LEU A 401 19.43 -5.35 -55.70
CA LEU A 401 20.88 -5.25 -55.76
C LEU A 401 21.53 -6.57 -56.23
N TRP A 402 21.01 -7.69 -55.74
CA TRP A 402 21.49 -9.02 -56.15
C TRP A 402 21.15 -9.32 -57.59
N GLU A 403 19.93 -9.03 -58.07
CA GLU A 403 19.51 -9.24 -59.44
C GLU A 403 20.35 -8.41 -60.43
N GLU A 404 20.58 -7.13 -60.14
CA GLU A 404 21.41 -6.25 -60.98
C GLU A 404 22.89 -6.71 -60.96
N TYR A 405 23.43 -7.11 -59.79
CA TYR A 405 24.76 -7.71 -59.70
C TYR A 405 24.88 -8.97 -60.56
N GLN A 406 23.91 -9.89 -60.49
CA GLN A 406 23.92 -11.13 -61.30
C GLN A 406 23.89 -10.82 -62.80
N ALA A 407 23.17 -9.81 -63.21
CA ALA A 407 23.15 -9.38 -64.61
C ALA A 407 24.56 -8.92 -65.09
N VAL A 408 25.28 -8.14 -64.25
CA VAL A 408 26.65 -7.72 -64.50
C VAL A 408 27.60 -8.91 -64.54
N ASN A 409 27.51 -9.81 -63.57
CA ASN A 409 28.34 -11.02 -63.43
C ASN A 409 28.17 -11.97 -64.61
N THR A 410 27.00 -11.98 -65.26
CA THR A 410 26.73 -12.76 -66.51
C THR A 410 27.11 -12.05 -67.79
N GLY A 411 27.73 -10.87 -67.71
CA GLY A 411 28.29 -10.14 -68.84
C GLY A 411 27.37 -9.09 -69.45
N LYS A 412 26.32 -8.67 -68.75
CA LYS A 412 25.49 -7.52 -69.15
C LYS A 412 26.22 -6.22 -68.80
N GLU A 413 26.46 -5.36 -69.81
CA GLU A 413 26.99 -4.02 -69.53
C GLU A 413 25.96 -3.19 -68.78
N ALA A 414 26.37 -2.55 -67.66
CA ALA A 414 25.56 -1.63 -66.88
C ALA A 414 26.41 -0.44 -66.42
N ASP A 415 25.87 0.77 -66.60
CA ASP A 415 26.50 2.04 -66.20
C ASP A 415 25.91 2.54 -64.84
N SER A 416 24.87 1.89 -64.29
CA SER A 416 24.21 2.24 -63.02
C SER A 416 23.35 1.08 -62.56
N LEU A 417 22.86 1.19 -61.31
CA LEU A 417 22.01 0.22 -60.61
C LEU A 417 20.62 0.87 -60.27
N PRO A 418 19.79 1.13 -61.33
CA PRO A 418 18.56 1.94 -61.16
C PRO A 418 17.50 1.27 -60.30
N GLU A 419 17.33 -0.07 -60.36
CA GLU A 419 16.35 -0.77 -59.57
C GLU A 419 16.75 -0.77 -58.09
N SER A 420 18.04 -1.00 -57.80
CA SER A 420 18.61 -0.88 -56.43
C SER A 420 18.44 0.53 -55.89
N ARG A 421 18.68 1.57 -56.71
CA ARG A 421 18.49 2.97 -56.31
C ARG A 421 17.03 3.27 -55.98
N ASN A 422 16.08 2.83 -56.82
CA ASN A 422 14.65 2.95 -56.56
C ASN A 422 14.24 2.23 -55.26
N ALA A 423 14.69 0.98 -55.10
CA ALA A 423 14.40 0.22 -53.88
C ALA A 423 14.96 0.90 -52.63
N LEU A 424 16.18 1.50 -52.70
CA LEU A 424 16.76 2.24 -51.58
C LEU A 424 15.99 3.54 -51.26
N GLU A 425 15.36 4.19 -52.24
CA GLU A 425 14.45 5.30 -51.99
C GLU A 425 13.21 4.85 -51.23
N PHE A 426 12.66 3.64 -51.49
CA PHE A 426 11.58 3.06 -50.72
C PHE A 426 12.01 2.73 -49.28
N VAL A 427 13.24 2.21 -49.06
CA VAL A 427 13.81 2.06 -47.73
C VAL A 427 13.82 3.40 -46.98
N GLY A 428 14.33 4.47 -47.62
CA GLY A 428 14.34 5.79 -47.03
C GLY A 428 12.95 6.31 -46.66
N LYS A 429 11.96 6.05 -47.54
CA LYS A 429 10.55 6.39 -47.26
C LYS A 429 9.99 5.57 -46.10
N ALA A 430 10.26 4.26 -46.08
CA ALA A 430 9.80 3.40 -44.99
C ALA A 430 10.40 3.84 -43.63
N ILE A 431 11.71 4.12 -43.55
CA ILE A 431 12.36 4.66 -42.37
C ILE A 431 11.71 5.96 -41.91
N LYS A 432 11.47 6.89 -42.84
CA LYS A 432 10.84 8.17 -42.51
C LYS A 432 9.45 7.98 -41.91
N GLU A 433 8.58 7.18 -42.55
CA GLU A 433 7.18 6.98 -42.15
C GLU A 433 7.04 6.08 -40.92
N GLN A 434 7.90 5.06 -40.76
CA GLN A 434 7.74 4.04 -39.71
C GLN A 434 8.62 4.28 -38.48
N ILE A 435 9.67 5.13 -38.56
CA ILE A 435 10.55 5.44 -37.40
C ILE A 435 10.52 6.94 -37.10
N VAL A 436 10.84 7.81 -38.10
CA VAL A 436 11.11 9.24 -37.83
C VAL A 436 9.84 10.03 -37.51
N GLU A 437 8.76 9.80 -38.25
CA GLU A 437 7.48 10.52 -38.14
C GLU A 437 6.53 9.86 -37.12
N ARG A 438 6.83 8.65 -36.66
CA ARG A 438 6.02 7.97 -35.63
C ARG A 438 6.39 8.47 -34.24
N ARG A 439 5.37 8.68 -33.45
CA ARG A 439 5.53 9.05 -32.04
C ARG A 439 5.64 7.79 -31.19
N GLU A 440 6.59 7.76 -30.28
CA GLU A 440 6.74 6.66 -29.33
C GLU A 440 6.30 7.08 -27.92
N ILE A 441 5.44 6.28 -27.29
CA ILE A 441 4.91 6.52 -25.96
C ILE A 441 5.18 5.31 -25.08
N LEU A 442 5.82 5.55 -23.94
CA LEU A 442 6.21 4.55 -22.96
C LEU A 442 5.35 4.66 -21.70
N PHE A 443 4.82 3.54 -21.24
CA PHE A 443 4.11 3.40 -19.97
C PHE A 443 4.89 2.47 -19.04
N LEU A 444 5.13 2.91 -17.80
CA LEU A 444 5.94 2.23 -16.79
C LEU A 444 5.12 1.91 -15.54
N PRO A 445 4.12 1.01 -15.59
CA PRO A 445 3.37 0.65 -14.40
C PRO A 445 4.22 -0.19 -13.44
N THR A 446 4.13 0.08 -12.13
CA THR A 446 4.83 -0.67 -11.07
C THR A 446 3.99 -1.80 -10.47
N GLY A 447 2.78 -1.98 -10.95
CA GLY A 447 1.89 -3.07 -10.56
C GLY A 447 0.57 -3.07 -11.33
N PRO A 448 -0.18 -4.19 -11.25
CA PRO A 448 -1.49 -4.31 -11.92
C PRO A 448 -2.53 -3.33 -11.37
N ASP A 449 -2.47 -2.98 -10.09
CA ASP A 449 -3.41 -2.05 -9.46
C ASP A 449 -3.03 -0.60 -9.83
N GLU A 450 -1.75 -0.27 -9.86
CA GLU A 450 -1.18 1.01 -10.27
C GLU A 450 -1.42 1.30 -11.76
N TRP A 451 -1.55 0.26 -12.60
CA TRP A 451 -1.93 0.38 -14.00
C TRP A 451 -3.22 1.18 -14.20
N ASN A 452 -4.16 1.13 -13.26
CA ASN A 452 -5.42 1.86 -13.36
C ASN A 452 -5.22 3.39 -13.49
N ALA A 453 -4.16 3.94 -12.90
CA ALA A 453 -3.82 5.36 -13.04
C ALA A 453 -3.41 5.72 -14.47
N LEU A 454 -2.75 4.80 -15.17
CA LEU A 454 -2.18 5.00 -16.51
C LEU A 454 -3.13 4.60 -17.63
N LYS A 455 -4.12 3.73 -17.36
CA LYS A 455 -5.00 3.10 -18.37
C LYS A 455 -5.63 4.08 -19.34
N ARG A 456 -6.20 5.18 -18.85
CA ARG A 456 -6.86 6.19 -19.72
C ARG A 456 -5.89 6.88 -20.68
N TYR A 457 -4.66 7.11 -20.24
CA TYR A 457 -3.61 7.70 -21.09
C TYR A 457 -3.17 6.70 -22.15
N TYR A 458 -3.07 5.42 -21.79
CA TYR A 458 -2.82 4.34 -22.74
C TYR A 458 -3.91 4.28 -23.80
N GLU A 459 -5.18 4.23 -23.42
CA GLU A 459 -6.32 4.17 -24.36
C GLU A 459 -6.34 5.36 -25.32
N SER A 460 -6.05 6.58 -24.83
CA SER A 460 -5.97 7.79 -25.66
C SER A 460 -4.73 7.84 -26.55
N SER A 461 -3.68 7.10 -26.21
CA SER A 461 -2.42 7.04 -26.97
C SER A 461 -2.44 6.03 -28.10
N CYS A 462 -3.33 5.04 -28.07
CA CYS A 462 -3.45 4.00 -29.08
C CYS A 462 -4.08 4.54 -30.38
N ASN A 463 -3.26 4.94 -31.33
CA ASN A 463 -3.70 5.40 -32.67
C ASN A 463 -2.72 4.98 -33.75
N ALA A 464 -3.10 5.18 -35.04
CA ALA A 464 -2.35 4.68 -36.20
C ALA A 464 -0.92 5.24 -36.33
N ASN A 465 -0.63 6.39 -35.71
CA ASN A 465 0.67 7.07 -35.86
C ASN A 465 1.54 6.99 -34.62
N THR A 466 1.13 6.19 -33.61
CA THR A 466 1.86 6.01 -32.37
C THR A 466 2.33 4.58 -32.19
N ASP A 467 3.55 4.43 -31.70
CA ASP A 467 4.08 3.19 -31.13
C ASP A 467 3.95 3.26 -29.61
N VAL A 468 3.08 2.44 -29.05
CA VAL A 468 2.88 2.39 -27.62
C VAL A 468 3.60 1.18 -27.05
N PHE A 469 4.43 1.41 -26.02
CA PHE A 469 5.12 0.39 -25.25
C PHE A 469 4.63 0.42 -23.81
N VAL A 470 4.26 -0.73 -23.29
CA VAL A 470 3.94 -0.93 -21.88
C VAL A 470 4.99 -1.85 -21.29
N VAL A 471 5.77 -1.32 -20.37
CA VAL A 471 6.88 -2.02 -19.72
C VAL A 471 6.58 -2.09 -18.23
N PRO A 472 5.97 -3.19 -17.75
CA PRO A 472 5.73 -3.38 -16.32
C PRO A 472 7.05 -3.41 -15.55
N MET A 473 7.16 -2.55 -14.54
CA MET A 473 8.37 -2.43 -13.74
C MET A 473 8.37 -3.42 -12.58
N PRO A 474 9.46 -4.17 -12.37
CA PRO A 474 9.62 -4.91 -11.14
C PRO A 474 9.82 -3.95 -9.97
N ILE A 475 9.22 -4.28 -8.82
CA ILE A 475 9.53 -3.65 -7.57
C ILE A 475 10.57 -4.49 -6.84
N MET A 476 11.70 -3.89 -6.52
CA MET A 476 12.83 -4.57 -5.89
C MET A 476 12.98 -4.09 -4.44
N LYS A 477 13.14 -5.06 -3.52
CA LYS A 477 13.50 -4.77 -2.13
C LYS A 477 14.97 -4.40 -2.06
N LYS A 478 15.27 -3.29 -1.40
CA LYS A 478 16.64 -2.84 -1.16
C LYS A 478 16.97 -2.76 0.33
N SER A 479 18.23 -2.95 0.67
CA SER A 479 18.77 -2.69 1.99
C SER A 479 18.76 -1.20 2.33
N PHE A 480 19.02 -0.86 3.59
CA PHE A 480 19.17 0.54 4.00
C PHE A 480 20.29 1.28 3.24
N MET A 481 21.33 0.55 2.79
CA MET A 481 22.42 1.08 1.98
C MET A 481 22.13 1.11 0.47
N GLY A 482 20.92 0.69 0.05
CA GLY A 482 20.50 0.70 -1.35
C GLY A 482 20.87 -0.55 -2.14
N GLU A 483 21.43 -1.60 -1.52
CA GLU A 483 21.76 -2.86 -2.19
C GLU A 483 20.48 -3.67 -2.43
N ILE A 484 20.36 -4.26 -3.63
CA ILE A 484 19.23 -5.14 -3.97
C ILE A 484 19.42 -6.48 -3.27
N SER A 485 18.42 -6.93 -2.52
CA SER A 485 18.46 -8.16 -1.71
C SER A 485 17.61 -9.30 -2.28
N MET A 486 17.17 -9.19 -3.54
CA MET A 486 16.31 -10.17 -4.22
C MET A 486 17.07 -10.95 -5.29
N SER A 487 16.69 -12.20 -5.49
CA SER A 487 17.11 -13.00 -6.63
C SER A 487 16.39 -12.59 -7.92
N ASP A 488 16.95 -12.96 -9.08
CA ASP A 488 16.33 -12.68 -10.38
C ASP A 488 14.90 -13.22 -10.48
N GLY A 489 14.62 -14.40 -9.91
CA GLY A 489 13.27 -14.98 -9.89
C GLY A 489 12.28 -14.18 -9.07
N GLU A 490 12.68 -13.74 -7.87
CA GLU A 490 11.84 -12.90 -7.02
C GLU A 490 11.56 -11.52 -7.65
N ILE A 491 12.52 -10.98 -8.40
CA ILE A 491 12.35 -9.73 -9.15
C ILE A 491 11.30 -9.92 -10.26
N GLU A 492 11.39 -11.00 -11.03
CA GLU A 492 10.38 -11.31 -12.06
C GLU A 492 8.98 -11.54 -11.46
N ASP A 493 8.90 -12.29 -10.36
CA ASP A 493 7.62 -12.58 -9.69
C ASP A 493 6.97 -11.30 -9.17
N SER A 494 7.73 -10.26 -8.80
CA SER A 494 7.21 -8.98 -8.30
C SER A 494 6.43 -8.17 -9.36
N ILE A 495 6.54 -8.51 -10.63
CA ILE A 495 5.82 -7.85 -11.72
C ILE A 495 4.34 -8.25 -11.74
N HIS A 496 4.00 -9.48 -11.30
CA HIS A 496 2.63 -10.03 -11.33
C HIS A 496 1.95 -9.92 -12.70
N LEU A 497 2.68 -10.28 -13.77
CA LEU A 497 2.23 -10.08 -15.15
C LEU A 497 0.90 -10.78 -15.46
N ASP A 498 0.60 -11.89 -14.79
CA ASP A 498 -0.64 -12.66 -14.88
C ASP A 498 -1.88 -11.90 -14.38
N ARG A 499 -1.70 -10.84 -13.58
CA ARG A 499 -2.77 -10.00 -13.04
C ARG A 499 -3.07 -8.76 -13.89
N TYR A 500 -2.25 -8.48 -14.90
CA TYR A 500 -2.49 -7.35 -15.81
C TYR A 500 -3.63 -7.64 -16.81
N PRO A 501 -4.30 -6.60 -17.37
CA PRO A 501 -5.37 -6.78 -18.34
C PRO A 501 -4.94 -7.57 -19.57
N GLU A 502 -5.80 -8.48 -20.03
CA GLU A 502 -5.61 -9.19 -21.30
C GLU A 502 -5.71 -8.24 -22.52
N GLY A 503 -5.05 -8.60 -23.61
CA GLY A 503 -5.12 -7.86 -24.87
C GLY A 503 -4.16 -6.67 -25.00
N ILE A 504 -3.31 -6.43 -23.99
CA ILE A 504 -2.21 -5.47 -24.04
C ILE A 504 -0.91 -6.23 -24.28
N VAL A 505 -0.08 -5.71 -25.17
CA VAL A 505 1.27 -6.26 -25.42
C VAL A 505 2.23 -5.64 -24.39
N TYR A 506 2.73 -6.46 -23.49
CA TYR A 506 3.72 -6.05 -22.48
C TYR A 506 5.13 -6.35 -22.98
N ASN A 507 6.05 -5.43 -22.74
CA ASN A 507 7.46 -5.55 -23.10
C ASN A 507 8.28 -5.84 -21.86
N ASP A 508 9.32 -6.64 -22.02
CA ASP A 508 10.25 -6.97 -20.92
C ASP A 508 11.16 -5.76 -20.64
N TRP A 509 11.20 -5.34 -19.38
CA TRP A 509 12.03 -4.23 -18.92
C TRP A 509 13.54 -4.45 -19.15
N LYS A 510 13.99 -5.72 -19.22
CA LYS A 510 15.40 -6.08 -19.49
C LYS A 510 15.82 -5.82 -20.93
N THR A 511 14.86 -5.84 -21.83
CA THR A 511 15.12 -5.66 -23.27
C THR A 511 14.75 -4.28 -23.79
N TYR A 512 13.97 -3.51 -23.04
CA TYR A 512 13.63 -2.14 -23.41
C TYR A 512 14.74 -1.18 -22.96
N ASP A 513 15.51 -0.65 -23.91
CA ASP A 513 16.56 0.35 -23.66
C ASP A 513 16.04 1.78 -23.92
N PRO A 514 15.83 2.61 -22.87
CA PRO A 514 15.35 3.98 -23.04
C PRO A 514 16.26 4.86 -23.94
N ALA A 515 17.57 4.62 -23.97
CA ALA A 515 18.50 5.37 -24.80
C ALA A 515 18.38 5.01 -26.29
N LEU A 516 18.09 3.75 -26.59
CA LEU A 516 17.88 3.27 -27.96
C LEU A 516 16.50 3.68 -28.48
N HIS A 517 15.48 3.64 -27.63
CA HIS A 517 14.11 4.00 -27.99
C HIS A 517 13.90 5.52 -28.10
N CYS A 518 14.46 6.32 -27.20
CA CYS A 518 14.24 7.77 -27.07
C CYS A 518 12.74 8.14 -27.16
N PRO A 519 11.90 7.65 -26.21
CA PRO A 519 10.45 7.84 -26.30
C PRO A 519 10.08 9.33 -26.28
N ASP A 520 9.08 9.73 -27.09
CA ASP A 520 8.58 11.10 -27.12
C ASP A 520 7.86 11.48 -25.82
N VAL A 521 7.18 10.50 -25.18
CA VAL A 521 6.49 10.69 -23.89
C VAL A 521 6.62 9.44 -23.05
N VAL A 522 6.90 9.63 -21.75
CA VAL A 522 6.89 8.58 -20.73
C VAL A 522 5.80 8.91 -19.70
N TYR A 523 4.98 7.93 -19.37
CA TYR A 523 4.02 7.98 -18.27
C TYR A 523 4.48 7.06 -17.16
N THR A 524 4.55 7.58 -15.95
CA THR A 524 4.92 6.82 -14.73
C THR A 524 4.07 7.28 -13.55
N GLU A 525 3.80 6.37 -12.63
CA GLU A 525 3.15 6.66 -11.35
C GLU A 525 4.13 6.51 -10.15
N ASN A 526 5.36 6.07 -10.40
CA ASN A 526 6.38 5.94 -9.36
C ASN A 526 6.96 7.30 -8.96
N PRO A 527 6.72 7.79 -7.73
CA PRO A 527 7.28 9.07 -7.29
C PRO A 527 8.73 8.99 -6.83
N TYR A 528 9.24 7.80 -6.50
CA TYR A 528 10.42 7.68 -5.63
C TYR A 528 11.74 7.45 -6.35
N ASP A 529 11.74 6.85 -7.54
CA ASP A 529 12.98 6.34 -8.13
C ASP A 529 13.76 5.49 -7.10
N GLY A 530 14.98 5.90 -6.72
CA GLY A 530 15.76 5.26 -5.68
C GLY A 530 15.56 5.81 -4.26
N ALA A 531 14.67 6.79 -4.06
CA ALA A 531 14.50 7.47 -2.76
C ALA A 531 13.48 6.83 -1.81
N ASN A 532 12.75 5.79 -2.23
CA ASN A 532 11.87 5.05 -1.32
C ASN A 532 12.69 4.37 -0.22
N PRO A 533 12.21 4.28 1.04
CA PRO A 533 12.96 3.71 2.17
C PRO A 533 13.42 2.27 2.00
N CYS A 534 12.63 1.42 1.33
CA CYS A 534 12.94 -0.01 1.20
C CYS A 534 12.65 -0.62 -0.17
N LEU A 535 12.07 0.15 -1.10
CA LEU A 535 11.72 -0.30 -2.45
C LEU A 535 12.46 0.50 -3.52
N THR A 536 12.63 -0.09 -4.70
CA THR A 536 13.15 0.60 -5.88
C THR A 536 12.69 -0.10 -7.16
N VAL A 537 12.81 0.59 -8.29
CA VAL A 537 12.71 0.04 -9.65
C VAL A 537 14.11 0.00 -10.28
N PRO A 538 14.30 -0.64 -11.45
CA PRO A 538 15.60 -0.61 -12.12
C PRO A 538 16.09 0.82 -12.39
N PRO A 539 17.37 1.15 -12.09
CA PRO A 539 17.89 2.51 -12.16
C PRO A 539 17.80 3.17 -13.54
N ASP A 540 17.84 2.40 -14.63
CA ASP A 540 17.72 2.91 -16.00
C ASP A 540 16.34 3.58 -16.23
N PHE A 541 15.35 3.22 -15.44
CA PHE A 541 13.98 3.76 -15.47
C PHE A 541 13.71 4.82 -14.40
N TYR A 542 14.73 5.29 -13.67
CA TYR A 542 14.57 6.48 -12.83
C TYR A 542 14.27 7.71 -13.68
N ALA A 543 13.39 8.57 -13.22
CA ALA A 543 13.02 9.80 -13.92
C ALA A 543 14.25 10.66 -14.26
N GLU A 544 15.26 10.70 -13.36
CA GLU A 544 16.54 11.35 -13.61
C GLU A 544 17.28 10.80 -14.84
N ASN A 545 17.23 9.49 -15.07
CA ASN A 545 17.88 8.84 -16.22
C ASN A 545 17.01 8.94 -17.46
N LEU A 546 15.71 8.69 -17.34
CA LEU A 546 14.76 8.77 -18.43
C LEU A 546 14.74 10.15 -19.10
N ARG A 547 14.84 11.26 -18.33
CA ARG A 547 14.83 12.61 -18.87
C ARG A 547 16.02 12.96 -19.77
N LYS A 548 17.05 12.12 -19.79
CA LYS A 548 18.19 12.26 -20.70
C LYS A 548 17.85 11.84 -22.13
N HIS A 549 16.88 10.93 -22.27
CA HIS A 549 16.53 10.28 -23.54
C HIS A 549 15.07 10.53 -23.94
N ALA A 550 14.15 10.71 -23.00
CA ALA A 550 12.74 10.93 -23.27
C ALA A 550 12.43 12.38 -23.68
N GLY A 551 11.47 12.59 -24.55
CA GLY A 551 10.97 13.92 -24.93
C GLY A 551 10.25 14.64 -23.80
N LYS A 552 9.40 13.92 -23.07
CA LYS A 552 8.61 14.41 -21.92
C LYS A 552 8.36 13.29 -20.94
N ILE A 553 8.40 13.58 -19.63
CA ILE A 553 7.98 12.68 -18.55
C ILE A 553 6.72 13.26 -17.90
N ILE A 554 5.67 12.45 -17.81
CA ILE A 554 4.40 12.78 -17.15
C ILE A 554 4.25 11.85 -15.94
N TYR A 555 4.23 12.47 -14.75
CA TYR A 555 3.91 11.77 -13.52
C TYR A 555 2.41 11.78 -13.27
N VAL A 556 1.85 10.62 -12.93
CA VAL A 556 0.43 10.43 -12.63
C VAL A 556 0.33 9.70 -11.29
N PRO A 557 -0.21 10.28 -10.22
CA PRO A 557 -0.37 9.60 -8.94
C PRO A 557 -1.14 8.27 -9.06
N ILE A 558 -0.85 7.31 -8.20
CA ILE A 558 -1.40 5.94 -8.21
C ILE A 558 -2.94 5.88 -8.16
N GLY A 559 -3.59 6.92 -7.65
CA GLY A 559 -5.04 7.01 -7.56
C GLY A 559 -5.50 8.38 -7.08
N ASP A 560 -6.80 8.52 -6.87
CA ASP A 560 -7.43 9.74 -6.37
C ASP A 560 -7.61 9.63 -4.85
N THR A 561 -7.17 10.65 -4.12
CA THR A 561 -7.41 10.78 -2.67
C THR A 561 -8.73 11.50 -2.40
N ALA A 562 -9.27 11.36 -1.20
CA ALA A 562 -10.31 12.28 -0.74
C ALA A 562 -9.75 13.71 -0.74
N GLU A 563 -10.61 14.69 -1.03
CA GLU A 563 -10.21 16.11 -0.93
C GLU A 563 -9.87 16.45 0.53
N PHE A 564 -8.81 17.21 0.73
CA PHE A 564 -8.37 17.62 2.07
C PHE A 564 -7.89 19.07 2.07
N GLY A 565 -7.84 19.69 3.26
CA GLY A 565 -7.45 21.09 3.48
C GLY A 565 -6.14 21.22 4.25
N GLU A 566 -5.82 22.47 4.61
CA GLU A 566 -4.61 22.78 5.39
C GLU A 566 -4.67 22.28 6.83
N GLU A 567 -5.88 22.12 7.36
CA GLU A 567 -6.17 21.62 8.70
C GLU A 567 -6.00 20.10 8.83
N ASP A 568 -6.01 19.38 7.71
CA ASP A 568 -5.88 17.93 7.65
C ASP A 568 -4.40 17.53 7.71
N VAL A 569 -3.79 17.71 8.88
CA VAL A 569 -2.33 17.60 9.10
C VAL A 569 -1.75 16.24 8.72
N ASN A 570 -2.53 15.16 8.85
CA ASN A 570 -2.06 13.83 8.51
C ASN A 570 -2.06 13.58 7.00
N ASP A 571 -3.06 14.10 6.27
CA ASP A 571 -3.02 14.12 4.81
C ASP A 571 -1.85 14.97 4.30
N GLN A 572 -1.61 16.13 4.92
CA GLN A 572 -0.46 16.97 4.61
C GLN A 572 0.86 16.25 4.91
N TYR A 573 0.94 15.51 6.02
CA TYR A 573 2.12 14.73 6.35
C TYR A 573 2.39 13.67 5.27
N ASN A 574 1.38 12.90 4.89
CA ASN A 574 1.53 11.85 3.89
C ASN A 574 1.87 12.41 2.51
N LEU A 575 1.21 13.51 2.11
CA LEU A 575 1.46 14.19 0.84
C LEU A 575 2.95 14.51 0.62
N LYS A 576 3.63 15.05 1.62
CA LYS A 576 5.05 15.41 1.50
C LYS A 576 5.96 14.22 1.15
N HIS A 577 5.60 13.01 1.56
CA HIS A 577 6.42 11.81 1.34
C HIS A 577 6.47 11.38 -0.13
N TYR A 578 5.37 11.53 -0.86
CA TYR A 578 5.30 11.10 -2.26
C TYR A 578 5.34 12.26 -3.26
N VAL A 579 5.17 13.50 -2.81
CA VAL A 579 5.27 14.69 -3.66
C VAL A 579 6.69 15.26 -3.67
N ALA A 580 7.35 15.34 -2.51
CA ALA A 580 8.74 15.76 -2.39
C ALA A 580 9.72 14.63 -2.74
N ALA A 581 9.56 14.06 -3.91
CA ALA A 581 10.25 12.86 -4.37
C ALA A 581 10.83 13.05 -5.79
N PRO A 582 11.93 12.36 -6.15
CA PRO A 582 12.63 12.61 -7.41
C PRO A 582 11.76 12.39 -8.65
N GLY A 583 10.94 11.33 -8.72
CA GLY A 583 10.07 11.07 -9.86
C GLY A 583 9.10 12.21 -10.15
N VAL A 584 8.61 12.90 -9.09
CA VAL A 584 7.74 14.07 -9.22
C VAL A 584 8.52 15.31 -9.64
N ILE A 585 9.69 15.54 -9.03
CA ILE A 585 10.53 16.75 -9.28
C ILE A 585 11.08 16.73 -10.70
N TYR A 586 11.53 15.58 -11.18
CA TYR A 586 12.07 15.42 -12.53
C TYR A 586 10.99 15.37 -13.61
N ALA A 587 9.72 15.11 -13.29
CA ALA A 587 8.64 15.13 -14.27
C ALA A 587 8.51 16.52 -14.93
N ASP A 588 8.11 16.55 -16.21
CA ASP A 588 7.81 17.76 -16.96
C ASP A 588 6.37 18.21 -16.70
N GLU A 589 5.46 17.25 -16.51
CA GLU A 589 4.07 17.47 -16.14
C GLU A 589 3.66 16.54 -15.00
N ILE A 590 2.80 17.02 -14.13
CA ILE A 590 2.24 16.29 -12.98
C ILE A 590 0.73 16.39 -13.10
N HIS A 591 0.06 15.27 -13.36
CA HIS A 591 -1.38 15.25 -13.61
C HIS A 591 -2.13 14.84 -12.36
N VAL A 592 -2.82 15.77 -11.70
CA VAL A 592 -3.58 15.54 -10.47
C VAL A 592 -5.09 15.63 -10.69
N GLN A 593 -5.87 15.09 -9.76
CA GLN A 593 -7.31 14.92 -9.88
C GLN A 593 -8.10 16.24 -9.89
N SER A 594 -7.71 17.24 -9.10
CA SER A 594 -8.51 18.46 -8.88
C SER A 594 -7.63 19.70 -8.67
N GLU A 595 -8.23 20.89 -8.76
CA GLU A 595 -7.57 22.16 -8.45
C GLU A 595 -7.18 22.25 -6.97
N ASN A 596 -7.98 21.69 -6.04
CA ASN A 596 -7.60 21.67 -4.62
C ASN A 596 -6.33 20.83 -4.40
N ILE A 597 -6.28 19.61 -4.91
CA ILE A 597 -5.10 18.75 -4.80
C ILE A 597 -3.88 19.39 -5.50
N LYS A 598 -4.07 20.10 -6.62
CA LYS A 598 -3.03 20.89 -7.25
C LYS A 598 -2.43 21.92 -6.28
N GLU A 599 -3.26 22.68 -5.58
CA GLU A 599 -2.76 23.67 -4.61
C GLU A 599 -2.04 23.00 -3.42
N GLN A 600 -2.49 21.80 -2.98
CA GLN A 600 -1.78 21.06 -1.94
C GLN A 600 -0.39 20.58 -2.42
N TYR A 601 -0.29 20.09 -3.66
CA TYR A 601 1.00 19.74 -4.29
C TYR A 601 1.94 20.95 -4.41
N ILE A 602 1.44 22.09 -4.90
CA ILE A 602 2.22 23.33 -5.03
C ILE A 602 2.79 23.74 -3.67
N ARG A 603 1.95 23.72 -2.63
CA ARG A 603 2.35 24.05 -1.27
C ARG A 603 3.44 23.12 -0.75
N ALA A 604 3.22 21.80 -0.86
CA ALA A 604 4.19 20.80 -0.39
C ALA A 604 5.54 20.94 -1.10
N LEU A 605 5.53 21.10 -2.42
CA LEU A 605 6.74 21.28 -3.22
C LEU A 605 7.44 22.61 -2.95
N SER A 606 6.69 23.71 -2.81
CA SER A 606 7.27 25.01 -2.48
C SER A 606 7.87 25.04 -1.06
N THR A 607 7.24 24.36 -0.11
CA THR A 607 7.80 24.17 1.24
C THR A 607 9.11 23.37 1.20
N PHE A 608 9.17 22.33 0.37
CA PHE A 608 10.34 21.46 0.25
C PHE A 608 11.49 22.10 -0.54
N ALA A 609 11.19 22.71 -1.70
CA ALA A 609 12.17 23.19 -2.66
C ALA A 609 12.50 24.70 -2.52
N GLY A 610 11.69 25.44 -1.76
CA GLY A 610 11.76 26.88 -1.58
C GLY A 610 10.59 27.61 -2.25
N GLU A 611 10.09 28.66 -1.59
CA GLU A 611 8.93 29.42 -2.08
C GLU A 611 9.16 30.11 -3.43
N ASP A 612 10.40 30.39 -3.79
CA ASP A 612 10.78 30.93 -5.09
C ASP A 612 10.56 29.95 -6.26
N THR A 613 10.30 28.67 -5.96
CA THR A 613 9.98 27.64 -6.97
C THR A 613 8.48 27.52 -7.27
N GLU A 614 7.60 28.21 -6.57
CA GLU A 614 6.14 28.10 -6.71
C GLU A 614 5.65 28.24 -8.16
N SER A 615 6.20 29.19 -8.90
CA SER A 615 5.81 29.42 -10.30
C SER A 615 6.13 28.24 -11.20
N VAL A 616 7.19 27.48 -10.91
CA VAL A 616 7.55 26.27 -11.65
C VAL A 616 6.52 25.19 -11.42
N TRP A 617 6.09 24.99 -10.19
CA TRP A 617 5.09 23.98 -9.84
C TRP A 617 3.72 24.31 -10.41
N ARG A 618 3.33 25.59 -10.40
CA ARG A 618 2.06 26.05 -11.04
C ARG A 618 2.02 25.74 -12.54
N GLU A 619 3.14 25.80 -13.22
CA GLU A 619 3.24 25.46 -14.64
C GLU A 619 3.24 23.95 -14.88
N LYS A 620 3.98 23.18 -14.07
CA LYS A 620 4.11 21.74 -14.21
C LYS A 620 2.88 20.95 -13.80
N ILE A 621 2.11 21.43 -12.81
CA ILE A 621 0.98 20.68 -12.25
C ILE A 621 -0.30 21.01 -13.00
N ILE A 622 -0.92 19.98 -13.55
CA ILE A 622 -2.14 20.06 -14.36
C ILE A 622 -3.27 19.37 -13.56
N ALA A 623 -4.30 20.14 -13.23
CA ALA A 623 -5.52 19.61 -12.61
C ALA A 623 -6.52 19.13 -13.68
N GLY A 624 -7.45 18.26 -13.27
CA GLY A 624 -8.50 17.77 -14.15
C GLY A 624 -8.26 16.35 -14.65
N ARG A 625 -7.39 15.58 -13.97
CA ARG A 625 -7.44 14.13 -14.04
C ARG A 625 -8.76 13.70 -13.43
N SER A 626 -9.87 13.84 -14.19
CA SER A 626 -11.17 13.36 -13.75
C SER A 626 -11.05 11.89 -13.34
N ALA A 627 -11.50 11.57 -12.14
CA ALA A 627 -11.85 10.21 -11.79
C ALA A 627 -12.60 9.61 -12.97
N SER A 628 -12.31 8.36 -13.31
CA SER A 628 -12.95 7.62 -14.40
C SER A 628 -14.38 8.10 -14.57
N GLU A 629 -14.74 8.53 -15.77
CA GLU A 629 -16.14 8.76 -16.10
C GLU A 629 -16.90 7.57 -15.55
N SER A 630 -17.78 7.84 -14.58
CA SER A 630 -18.76 6.87 -14.13
C SER A 630 -19.34 6.25 -15.39
N GLU A 631 -19.11 4.98 -15.56
CA GLU A 631 -19.55 4.14 -16.65
C GLU A 631 -20.82 4.66 -17.29
N GLN A 632 -20.73 5.01 -18.57
CA GLN A 632 -21.91 5.14 -19.39
C GLN A 632 -22.73 3.86 -19.19
N ALA A 633 -23.97 4.04 -18.74
CA ALA A 633 -24.92 2.98 -18.50
C ALA A 633 -24.94 2.01 -19.70
N ARG A 634 -24.15 0.95 -19.61
CA ARG A 634 -24.41 -0.26 -20.38
C ARG A 634 -25.57 -0.94 -19.70
N ASP A 635 -26.44 -1.51 -20.49
CA ASP A 635 -27.56 -2.39 -20.07
C ASP A 635 -26.98 -3.67 -19.42
N ILE A 636 -26.32 -3.51 -18.24
CA ILE A 636 -25.65 -4.57 -17.51
C ILE A 636 -26.52 -4.85 -16.28
N LYS A 637 -26.84 -6.10 -16.08
CA LYS A 637 -27.51 -6.58 -14.86
C LYS A 637 -26.76 -6.03 -13.63
N LYS A 638 -27.47 -5.40 -12.70
CA LYS A 638 -26.88 -4.90 -11.46
C LYS A 638 -26.37 -6.05 -10.62
N LYS A 639 -25.16 -5.91 -10.09
CA LYS A 639 -24.49 -6.89 -9.23
C LYS A 639 -24.57 -6.50 -7.77
N ILE A 640 -25.10 -7.38 -6.95
CA ILE A 640 -25.21 -7.18 -5.49
C ILE A 640 -24.37 -8.23 -4.78
N ILE A 641 -23.60 -7.80 -3.78
CA ILE A 641 -22.92 -8.72 -2.88
C ILE A 641 -23.76 -8.90 -1.59
N TYR A 642 -24.04 -10.14 -1.22
CA TYR A 642 -24.66 -10.50 0.05
C TYR A 642 -23.61 -11.10 0.98
N CYS A 643 -23.22 -10.35 2.01
CA CYS A 643 -22.25 -10.77 3.01
C CYS A 643 -22.93 -11.43 4.21
N VAL A 644 -22.47 -12.61 4.56
CA VAL A 644 -22.88 -13.35 5.76
C VAL A 644 -21.71 -13.43 6.72
N GLY A 645 -21.85 -12.85 7.92
CA GLY A 645 -20.81 -12.76 8.93
C GLY A 645 -20.88 -13.86 9.99
N ALA A 646 -19.75 -14.40 10.40
CA ALA A 646 -19.68 -15.44 11.43
C ALA A 646 -20.19 -14.98 12.81
N ASN A 647 -20.24 -13.67 13.05
CA ASN A 647 -20.69 -13.14 14.34
C ASN A 647 -22.15 -13.43 14.64
N GLU A 648 -22.99 -13.43 13.62
CA GLU A 648 -24.42 -13.69 13.76
C GLU A 648 -24.75 -15.14 14.14
N LEU A 649 -23.82 -16.07 13.93
CA LEU A 649 -23.95 -17.48 14.34
C LEU A 649 -24.23 -17.62 15.86
N LYS A 650 -23.52 -16.81 16.66
CA LYS A 650 -23.58 -16.95 18.13
C LYS A 650 -24.88 -16.43 18.73
N GLU A 651 -25.44 -15.40 18.14
CA GLU A 651 -26.63 -14.71 18.66
C GLU A 651 -27.95 -15.41 18.29
N ARG A 652 -27.95 -16.30 17.27
CA ARG A 652 -29.20 -16.76 16.65
C ARG A 652 -29.24 -18.23 16.23
N ARG A 653 -28.61 -19.10 16.99
CA ARG A 653 -28.39 -20.54 16.72
C ARG A 653 -29.49 -21.27 15.93
N SER A 654 -30.76 -21.10 16.25
CA SER A 654 -31.84 -21.84 15.61
C SER A 654 -32.57 -21.14 14.46
N VAL A 655 -32.29 -19.84 14.26
CA VAL A 655 -33.01 -18.98 13.30
C VAL A 655 -32.08 -18.42 12.23
N PHE A 656 -30.78 -18.52 12.43
CA PHE A 656 -29.81 -17.86 11.54
C PHE A 656 -29.68 -18.56 10.19
N SER A 657 -29.61 -19.89 10.17
CA SER A 657 -29.59 -20.67 8.91
C SER A 657 -30.86 -20.46 8.10
N ASP A 658 -32.03 -20.47 8.75
CA ASP A 658 -33.30 -20.19 8.10
C ASP A 658 -33.37 -18.76 7.58
N ALA A 659 -32.90 -17.79 8.36
CA ALA A 659 -32.85 -16.38 7.96
C ALA A 659 -31.90 -16.12 6.78
N VAL A 660 -30.76 -16.80 6.71
CA VAL A 660 -29.83 -16.72 5.57
C VAL A 660 -30.49 -17.33 4.33
N SER A 661 -31.09 -18.52 4.44
CA SER A 661 -31.81 -19.20 3.34
C SER A 661 -32.95 -18.33 2.81
N GLU A 662 -33.80 -17.79 3.70
CA GLU A 662 -34.92 -16.93 3.33
C GLU A 662 -34.47 -15.68 2.58
N ARG A 663 -33.37 -15.05 3.03
CA ARG A 663 -32.82 -13.87 2.36
C ARG A 663 -32.24 -14.19 0.99
N ILE A 664 -31.54 -15.30 0.87
CA ILE A 664 -31.04 -15.78 -0.42
C ILE A 664 -32.21 -15.99 -1.39
N ASP A 665 -33.29 -16.61 -0.93
CA ASP A 665 -34.48 -16.85 -1.73
C ASP A 665 -35.19 -15.54 -2.15
N VAL A 666 -35.32 -14.59 -1.21
CA VAL A 666 -35.86 -13.24 -1.51
C VAL A 666 -35.00 -12.51 -2.53
N LEU A 667 -33.67 -12.57 -2.42
CA LEU A 667 -32.76 -11.92 -3.37
C LEU A 667 -32.82 -12.58 -4.76
N LYS A 668 -33.03 -13.90 -4.84
CA LYS A 668 -33.26 -14.62 -6.09
C LYS A 668 -34.57 -14.22 -6.77
N ASP A 669 -35.63 -14.06 -5.97
CA ASP A 669 -36.98 -13.77 -6.49
C ASP A 669 -37.17 -12.30 -6.90
N THR A 670 -36.24 -11.40 -6.48
CA THR A 670 -36.49 -9.95 -6.55
C THR A 670 -36.27 -9.34 -7.93
N SER A 671 -35.54 -9.93 -8.86
CA SER A 671 -35.54 -9.45 -10.25
C SER A 671 -34.79 -10.33 -11.27
N GLU A 672 -35.33 -10.31 -12.50
CA GLU A 672 -34.64 -10.81 -13.71
C GLU A 672 -33.38 -9.98 -14.06
N ASP A 673 -33.19 -8.81 -13.43
CA ASP A 673 -32.14 -7.84 -13.73
C ASP A 673 -31.03 -7.75 -12.66
N LEU A 674 -31.00 -8.64 -11.66
CA LEU A 674 -30.01 -8.67 -10.59
C LEU A 674 -29.13 -9.92 -10.68
N THR A 675 -27.83 -9.74 -10.47
CA THR A 675 -26.89 -10.83 -10.17
C THR A 675 -26.47 -10.70 -8.70
N VAL A 676 -26.69 -11.75 -7.91
CA VAL A 676 -26.34 -11.76 -6.50
C VAL A 676 -25.18 -12.72 -6.28
N SER A 677 -24.10 -12.26 -5.66
CA SER A 677 -23.00 -13.10 -5.19
C SER A 677 -23.00 -13.14 -3.67
N VAL A 678 -22.70 -14.29 -3.10
CA VAL A 678 -22.64 -14.50 -1.64
C VAL A 678 -21.20 -14.44 -1.19
N MET A 679 -20.94 -13.72 -0.09
CA MET A 679 -19.65 -13.67 0.58
C MET A 679 -19.79 -14.13 2.03
N LEU A 680 -18.90 -15.03 2.47
CA LEU A 680 -18.76 -15.39 3.87
C LEU A 680 -17.61 -14.57 4.49
N TYR A 681 -17.85 -13.98 5.66
CA TYR A 681 -16.83 -13.20 6.33
C TYR A 681 -16.74 -13.53 7.83
N PRO A 682 -15.54 -13.86 8.32
CA PRO A 682 -14.35 -14.22 7.55
C PRO A 682 -14.58 -15.42 6.63
N GLY A 683 -13.78 -15.60 5.58
CA GLY A 683 -14.04 -16.59 4.52
C GLY A 683 -13.71 -18.04 4.89
N SER A 684 -12.90 -18.28 5.92
CA SER A 684 -12.39 -19.59 6.30
C SER A 684 -13.42 -20.41 7.09
N ARG A 685 -13.63 -21.68 6.69
CA ARG A 685 -14.47 -22.62 7.45
C ARG A 685 -13.97 -22.85 8.89
N ASP A 686 -12.66 -22.88 9.07
CA ASP A 686 -12.07 -23.12 10.38
C ASP A 686 -12.35 -21.96 11.34
N GLU A 687 -12.33 -20.73 10.85
CA GLU A 687 -12.71 -19.55 11.63
C GLU A 687 -14.17 -19.59 12.07
N TRP A 688 -15.07 -19.97 11.18
CA TRP A 688 -16.50 -20.14 11.50
C TRP A 688 -16.73 -21.25 12.53
N ARG A 689 -16.02 -22.38 12.39
CA ARG A 689 -16.10 -23.50 13.34
C ARG A 689 -15.65 -23.15 14.75
N THR A 690 -14.75 -22.17 14.90
CA THR A 690 -14.37 -21.68 16.24
C THR A 690 -15.52 -20.98 16.95
N VAL A 691 -16.50 -20.47 16.23
CA VAL A 691 -17.69 -19.79 16.77
C VAL A 691 -18.77 -20.81 17.13
N ASP A 692 -19.15 -21.65 16.18
CA ASP A 692 -20.13 -22.76 16.37
C ASP A 692 -19.95 -23.78 15.25
N GLU A 693 -19.43 -24.98 15.57
CA GLU A 693 -19.06 -25.99 14.57
C GLU A 693 -20.29 -26.55 13.82
N GLU A 694 -21.37 -26.89 14.55
CA GLU A 694 -22.57 -27.54 13.97
C GLU A 694 -23.31 -26.56 13.06
N LEU A 695 -23.53 -25.33 13.54
CA LEU A 695 -24.22 -24.29 12.78
C LEU A 695 -23.38 -23.77 11.61
N SER A 696 -22.07 -23.72 11.77
CA SER A 696 -21.12 -23.39 10.71
C SER A 696 -21.24 -24.38 9.54
N ASP A 697 -21.24 -25.67 9.82
CA ASP A 697 -21.39 -26.70 8.78
C ASP A 697 -22.75 -26.63 8.09
N GLU A 698 -23.83 -26.28 8.79
CA GLU A 698 -25.16 -26.04 8.22
C GLU A 698 -25.15 -24.81 7.28
N ILE A 699 -24.54 -23.69 7.69
CA ILE A 699 -24.41 -22.48 6.85
C ILE A 699 -23.59 -22.78 5.59
N PHE A 700 -22.44 -23.43 5.74
CA PHE A 700 -21.63 -23.81 4.58
C PHE A 700 -22.35 -24.76 3.64
N SER A 701 -23.15 -25.70 4.17
CA SER A 701 -24.00 -26.54 3.35
C SER A 701 -25.06 -25.75 2.58
N THR A 702 -25.64 -24.71 3.20
CA THR A 702 -26.58 -23.80 2.56
C THR A 702 -25.91 -23.00 1.45
N VAL A 703 -24.71 -22.46 1.71
CA VAL A 703 -23.92 -21.70 0.74
C VAL A 703 -23.44 -22.59 -0.42
N ASP A 704 -23.00 -23.82 -0.14
CA ASP A 704 -22.60 -24.77 -1.18
C ASP A 704 -23.77 -25.10 -2.14
N LYS A 705 -25.01 -25.13 -1.64
CA LYS A 705 -26.21 -25.25 -2.50
C LYS A 705 -26.41 -24.01 -3.38
N VAL A 706 -26.18 -22.81 -2.83
CA VAL A 706 -26.27 -21.55 -3.57
C VAL A 706 -25.22 -21.48 -4.67
N VAL A 707 -23.99 -21.89 -4.36
CA VAL A 707 -22.87 -21.93 -5.32
C VAL A 707 -23.13 -22.97 -6.43
N SER A 708 -23.81 -24.08 -6.10
CA SER A 708 -24.17 -25.07 -7.11
C SER A 708 -25.30 -24.61 -8.04
N ASP A 709 -26.05 -23.59 -7.65
CA ASP A 709 -27.09 -22.94 -8.42
C ASP A 709 -26.42 -21.88 -9.34
N LYS A 710 -26.47 -22.06 -10.65
CA LYS A 710 -25.73 -21.31 -11.65
C LYS A 710 -25.95 -19.79 -11.65
N ASP A 711 -26.89 -19.30 -10.87
CA ASP A 711 -27.25 -17.89 -10.79
C ASP A 711 -26.56 -17.12 -9.65
N MET A 712 -25.77 -17.81 -8.82
CA MET A 712 -25.06 -17.19 -7.70
C MET A 712 -23.61 -17.65 -7.61
N GLU A 713 -22.74 -16.76 -7.17
CA GLU A 713 -21.30 -16.99 -7.01
C GLU A 713 -20.90 -16.82 -5.54
N LEU A 714 -20.00 -17.65 -5.06
CA LEU A 714 -19.33 -17.45 -3.76
C LEU A 714 -18.06 -16.65 -3.97
N ILE A 715 -17.93 -15.55 -3.22
CA ILE A 715 -16.74 -14.70 -3.23
C ILE A 715 -15.99 -14.90 -1.93
N THR A 716 -14.65 -14.98 -2.04
CA THR A 716 -13.73 -14.96 -0.91
C THR A 716 -12.82 -13.76 -1.06
N LEU A 717 -12.47 -13.12 0.06
CA LEU A 717 -11.52 -11.99 0.08
C LEU A 717 -10.04 -12.44 0.09
N ASP A 718 -9.79 -13.75 0.13
CA ASP A 718 -8.45 -14.31 0.28
C ASP A 718 -7.46 -13.90 -0.83
N HIS A 719 -7.97 -13.42 -1.97
CA HIS A 719 -7.16 -13.05 -3.14
C HIS A 719 -7.65 -11.78 -3.86
N VAL A 720 -8.62 -11.04 -3.31
CA VAL A 720 -9.20 -9.87 -3.97
C VAL A 720 -9.36 -8.72 -2.97
N SER A 721 -8.80 -7.56 -3.28
CA SER A 721 -8.95 -6.39 -2.42
C SER A 721 -10.42 -5.93 -2.31
N ALA A 722 -10.81 -5.38 -1.16
CA ALA A 722 -12.14 -4.83 -0.93
C ALA A 722 -12.51 -3.76 -1.97
N ASP A 723 -11.55 -2.97 -2.40
CA ASP A 723 -11.70 -1.94 -3.42
C ASP A 723 -12.04 -2.51 -4.80
N LYS A 724 -11.40 -3.61 -5.19
CA LYS A 724 -11.70 -4.28 -6.46
C LYS A 724 -13.10 -4.87 -6.44
N VAL A 725 -13.50 -5.54 -5.35
CA VAL A 725 -14.88 -6.03 -5.20
C VAL A 725 -15.87 -4.88 -5.28
N ALA A 726 -15.59 -3.76 -4.60
CA ALA A 726 -16.47 -2.60 -4.64
C ALA A 726 -16.52 -1.91 -6.02
N LEU A 727 -15.57 -2.13 -6.91
CA LEU A 727 -15.65 -1.70 -8.31
C LEU A 727 -16.59 -2.60 -9.13
N ASP A 728 -16.54 -3.91 -8.93
CA ASP A 728 -17.24 -4.90 -9.73
C ASP A 728 -18.73 -5.07 -9.35
N TYR A 729 -19.14 -4.58 -8.17
CA TYR A 729 -20.50 -4.69 -7.65
C TYR A 729 -21.17 -3.34 -7.47
N ASP A 730 -22.50 -3.28 -7.69
CA ASP A 730 -23.30 -2.03 -7.64
C ASP A 730 -23.85 -1.72 -6.26
N ALA A 731 -24.03 -2.73 -5.40
CA ALA A 731 -24.58 -2.56 -4.06
C ALA A 731 -24.09 -3.66 -3.10
N TYR A 732 -24.07 -3.32 -1.82
CA TYR A 732 -23.74 -4.23 -0.71
C TYR A 732 -24.95 -4.46 0.18
N TYR A 733 -25.18 -5.72 0.57
CA TYR A 733 -26.18 -6.11 1.54
C TYR A 733 -25.61 -7.15 2.51
N GLY A 734 -25.91 -7.08 3.78
CA GLY A 734 -25.59 -8.15 4.75
C GLY A 734 -24.86 -7.69 5.99
N SER A 735 -24.04 -8.59 6.55
CA SER A 735 -23.29 -8.35 7.78
C SER A 735 -22.16 -7.33 7.57
N PRO A 736 -21.75 -6.59 8.61
CA PRO A 736 -20.57 -5.75 8.53
C PRO A 736 -19.32 -6.51 8.06
N SER A 737 -18.56 -5.91 7.15
CA SER A 737 -17.31 -6.46 6.62
C SER A 737 -16.40 -5.35 6.11
N PRO A 738 -15.14 -5.61 5.79
CA PRO A 738 -14.22 -4.64 5.18
C PRO A 738 -14.70 -4.06 3.84
N LEU A 739 -15.68 -4.67 3.18
CA LEU A 739 -16.26 -4.15 1.95
C LEU A 739 -17.13 -2.90 2.17
N VAL A 740 -17.76 -2.76 3.33
CA VAL A 740 -18.71 -1.66 3.61
C VAL A 740 -18.09 -0.29 3.32
N PRO A 741 -16.89 0.04 3.83
CA PRO A 741 -16.25 1.32 3.54
C PRO A 741 -15.98 1.53 2.05
N ALA A 742 -15.51 0.48 1.36
CA ALA A 742 -15.18 0.57 -0.05
C ALA A 742 -16.39 0.90 -0.93
N PHE A 743 -17.60 0.42 -0.56
CA PHE A 743 -18.85 0.78 -1.23
C PHE A 743 -19.31 2.18 -0.89
N VAL A 744 -19.26 2.57 0.39
CA VAL A 744 -19.69 3.89 0.87
C VAL A 744 -18.91 5.02 0.20
N ILE A 745 -17.58 4.89 0.13
CA ILE A 745 -16.69 5.88 -0.50
C ILE A 745 -17.00 6.07 -1.98
N ARG A 746 -17.42 5.00 -2.65
CA ARG A 746 -17.81 5.04 -4.06
C ARG A 746 -19.25 5.49 -4.28
N GLY A 747 -19.95 5.92 -3.22
CA GLY A 747 -21.36 6.31 -3.30
C GLY A 747 -22.30 5.16 -3.66
N LYS A 748 -21.84 3.91 -3.50
CA LYS A 748 -22.65 2.72 -3.81
C LYS A 748 -23.55 2.37 -2.63
N PRO A 749 -24.80 1.94 -2.87
CA PRO A 749 -25.73 1.60 -1.80
C PRO A 749 -25.20 0.50 -0.87
N VAL A 750 -25.30 0.75 0.43
CA VAL A 750 -25.01 -0.22 1.48
C VAL A 750 -26.24 -0.39 2.36
N MET A 751 -26.66 -1.64 2.54
CA MET A 751 -27.75 -2.00 3.44
C MET A 751 -27.27 -3.09 4.39
N LEU A 752 -27.06 -2.73 5.64
CA LEU A 752 -26.69 -3.69 6.68
C LEU A 752 -27.90 -4.53 7.07
N ALA A 753 -27.72 -5.83 7.09
CA ALA A 753 -28.77 -6.75 7.47
C ALA A 753 -29.03 -6.65 8.97
N ASN A 754 -30.27 -6.34 9.33
CA ASN A 754 -30.73 -6.52 10.71
C ASN A 754 -31.34 -7.91 10.81
N TYR A 755 -30.66 -8.82 11.48
CA TYR A 755 -31.19 -10.17 11.73
C TYR A 755 -32.18 -10.19 12.90
N GLY A 756 -32.72 -9.00 13.32
CA GLY A 756 -33.83 -8.81 14.27
C GLY A 756 -33.39 -8.92 15.73
N ILE A 757 -32.63 -8.00 16.26
CA ILE A 757 -32.50 -7.80 17.73
C ILE A 757 -33.78 -7.19 18.25
#